data_2002d5fed5e5371b7c4dd2ad5b6b9218
#
_entry.id   2002d5fed5e5371b7c4dd2ad5b6b9218
#
_cell.length_a   1.000
_cell.length_b   1.000
_cell.length_c   1.000
_cell.angle_alpha   90.00
_cell.angle_beta   90.00
_cell.angle_gamma   90.00
#
_symmetry.space_group_name_H-M   'P 1'
#
loop_
_entity.id
_entity.type
_entity.pdbx_description
1 polymer ?
#
loop_
_entity_poly.entity_id
_entity_poly.type
_entity_poly.pdbx_seq_one_letter_code
_entity_poly.pdbx_strand_id
1 'polypeptide(L)'
;MQNTERKKDYYFSTINLVQQYLIDKSISIYNYVLPFIQFYIAYETLFRIESLAYKFLDLNSYHQYCYIINNLLKQIDEKYILEQKIFSSKLKLFALSKKYNKDLRYEVFLRNYYFIYSKYIIIDLKKYQYIIHWIILYIKENNLHLEGEDKMWLPKENYFYFCKIGNKTFFPKYYYFSGYDYLTIYGSVIKGRIVTFDIKLEIKEKEVLQFFISYMGINIEIVTTFSLYTHIPNIENSYYISGNYIIKKNNNNINIYIYNNHLEKVFEQDYCIELEKKNKSYLINYRQKYLEAKSNYKKKESHQIWLINDRKDQAGDNGEYFFRYLQTIKPKDIQFYFIIEKNCSDYKRLENFENIIDFNSTKYLNLFLEADKIISSVSDSWVNNPFADDGKYITDLYHFDFVYLQNGVIKDDLSWYINRNLKHFDLLLTSSNKEYKSLLTFNYKYEKRNLLITGLPRFDNLIKLQKIIEKKKIILIFPTWRIYIKGVRDLVTLKTIKSERFTNTTYFNFYNKLINNQKLLEIMKNNDYLGIFCLHPNFAKQWEYFDENTIFTVKEKCNQQEILAESSLLITDFSSIFFDFGYMLKPTIFVQFDHEEYRNNQYPKGYFDYEKDGFGPICYGMQCTVKEIISYIENKCELKKIYFKRIKRFFKYFDESNCYRTYTGIKNGKNFYIINGYVLEINLYAIIFLTILKVIYLFYN
;
A
#
# COMPACT_ATOMS: atom_id res chain seq x y z
N MET A 1 8.89 -23.29 12.85
CA MET A 1 7.63 -23.54 12.11
C MET A 1 7.58 -22.84 10.74
N GLN A 2 7.90 -21.54 10.58
CA GLN A 2 7.83 -20.82 9.29
C GLN A 2 8.68 -21.41 8.13
N ASN A 3 9.66 -22.24 8.39
CA ASN A 3 10.53 -22.82 7.35
C ASN A 3 10.05 -24.17 6.79
N THR A 4 9.12 -24.83 7.47
CA THR A 4 8.60 -26.15 7.05
C THR A 4 7.43 -25.97 6.07
N GLU A 5 6.67 -24.89 6.20
CA GLU A 5 5.47 -24.58 5.39
C GLU A 5 5.75 -24.32 3.92
N ARG A 6 7.03 -24.12 3.52
CA ARG A 6 7.41 -23.79 2.15
C ARG A 6 7.83 -25.00 1.29
N LYS A 7 7.87 -26.19 1.87
CA LYS A 7 8.22 -27.42 1.15
C LYS A 7 6.95 -28.08 0.64
N LYS A 8 6.92 -28.48 -0.63
CA LYS A 8 5.81 -29.26 -1.21
C LYS A 8 5.50 -30.50 -0.35
N ASP A 9 6.52 -31.15 0.20
CA ASP A 9 6.40 -32.28 1.12
C ASP A 9 5.59 -31.96 2.39
N TYR A 10 5.67 -30.76 2.92
CA TYR A 10 4.88 -30.35 4.08
C TYR A 10 3.38 -30.43 3.82
N TYR A 11 2.93 -30.09 2.61
CA TYR A 11 1.52 -30.11 2.26
C TYR A 11 0.97 -31.50 1.92
N PHE A 12 1.83 -32.44 1.54
CA PHE A 12 1.40 -33.77 1.09
C PHE A 12 1.86 -34.89 2.00
N SER A 13 3.15 -35.01 2.24
CA SER A 13 3.75 -36.17 2.91
C SER A 13 3.27 -36.29 4.37
N THR A 14 3.22 -35.19 5.12
CA THR A 14 2.77 -35.20 6.50
C THR A 14 1.28 -35.56 6.61
N ILE A 15 0.45 -35.10 5.67
CA ILE A 15 -0.98 -35.44 5.64
C ILE A 15 -1.15 -36.95 5.42
N ASN A 16 -0.53 -37.48 4.39
CA ASN A 16 -0.69 -38.87 4.00
C ASN A 16 -0.01 -39.82 5.00
N LEU A 17 1.21 -39.52 5.44
CA LEU A 17 2.01 -40.41 6.29
C LEU A 17 1.60 -40.38 7.78
N VAL A 18 1.04 -39.27 8.25
CA VAL A 18 0.71 -39.11 9.66
C VAL A 18 -0.79 -39.06 9.87
N GLN A 19 -1.48 -38.11 9.27
CA GLN A 19 -2.89 -37.85 9.57
C GLN A 19 -3.79 -38.96 9.06
N GLN A 20 -3.66 -39.37 7.80
CA GLN A 20 -4.43 -40.48 7.25
C GLN A 20 -4.06 -41.79 7.92
N TYR A 21 -2.77 -42.05 8.19
CA TYR A 21 -2.33 -43.24 8.93
C TYR A 21 -2.96 -43.35 10.31
N LEU A 22 -3.03 -42.22 11.06
CA LEU A 22 -3.66 -42.22 12.39
C LEU A 22 -5.16 -42.56 12.33
N ILE A 23 -5.85 -42.05 11.30
CA ILE A 23 -7.26 -42.36 11.04
C ILE A 23 -7.40 -43.86 10.75
N ASP A 24 -6.68 -44.37 9.77
CA ASP A 24 -6.77 -45.76 9.30
C ASP A 24 -6.41 -46.73 10.42
N LYS A 25 -5.37 -46.44 11.18
CA LYS A 25 -4.96 -47.26 12.33
C LYS A 25 -6.00 -47.23 13.44
N SER A 26 -6.61 -46.11 13.72
CA SER A 26 -7.69 -45.99 14.70
C SER A 26 -8.90 -46.82 14.30
N ILE A 27 -9.32 -46.71 13.05
CA ILE A 27 -10.45 -47.50 12.51
C ILE A 27 -10.13 -48.97 12.54
N SER A 28 -8.93 -49.41 12.17
CA SER A 28 -8.51 -50.81 12.14
C SER A 28 -8.54 -51.49 13.54
N ILE A 29 -8.28 -50.71 14.59
CA ILE A 29 -8.22 -51.24 15.97
C ILE A 29 -9.56 -51.09 16.68
N TYR A 30 -10.25 -49.96 16.52
CA TYR A 30 -11.40 -49.56 17.33
C TYR A 30 -12.71 -49.48 16.56
N ASN A 31 -12.71 -49.67 15.23
CA ASN A 31 -13.85 -49.47 14.33
C ASN A 31 -14.36 -48.02 14.23
N TYR A 32 -13.67 -47.06 14.81
CA TYR A 32 -13.97 -45.63 14.72
C TYR A 32 -12.70 -44.80 14.96
N VAL A 33 -12.73 -43.50 14.58
CA VAL A 33 -11.63 -42.58 14.86
C VAL A 33 -11.73 -42.04 16.29
N LEU A 34 -10.72 -42.29 17.09
CA LEU A 34 -10.70 -41.89 18.50
C LEU A 34 -10.84 -40.36 18.65
N PRO A 35 -11.57 -39.86 19.68
CA PRO A 35 -11.83 -38.45 19.89
C PRO A 35 -10.59 -37.55 19.86
N PHE A 36 -9.50 -37.95 20.52
CA PHE A 36 -8.28 -37.19 20.56
C PHE A 36 -7.56 -37.10 19.19
N ILE A 37 -7.66 -38.16 18.36
CA ILE A 37 -7.15 -38.18 16.99
C ILE A 37 -7.96 -37.21 16.14
N GLN A 38 -9.29 -37.22 16.23
CA GLN A 38 -10.15 -36.29 15.52
C GLN A 38 -9.84 -34.84 15.90
N PHE A 39 -9.64 -34.56 17.21
CA PHE A 39 -9.28 -33.23 17.69
C PHE A 39 -7.92 -32.77 17.17
N TYR A 40 -6.91 -33.64 17.19
CA TYR A 40 -5.59 -33.35 16.62
C TYR A 40 -5.64 -33.09 15.11
N ILE A 41 -6.36 -33.90 14.36
CA ILE A 41 -6.49 -33.77 12.92
C ILE A 41 -7.28 -32.50 12.57
N ALA A 42 -8.32 -32.15 13.33
CA ALA A 42 -9.06 -30.91 13.17
C ALA A 42 -8.14 -29.70 13.36
N TYR A 43 -7.28 -29.70 14.38
CA TYR A 43 -6.29 -28.67 14.63
C TYR A 43 -5.30 -28.52 13.46
N GLU A 44 -4.66 -29.60 13.07
CA GLU A 44 -3.67 -29.61 12.00
C GLU A 44 -4.29 -29.20 10.64
N THR A 45 -5.51 -29.62 10.38
CA THR A 45 -6.22 -29.27 9.13
C THR A 45 -6.57 -27.80 9.08
N LEU A 46 -7.07 -27.22 10.18
CA LEU A 46 -7.37 -25.79 10.28
C LEU A 46 -6.10 -24.95 10.14
N PHE A 47 -5.00 -25.36 10.79
CA PHE A 47 -3.70 -24.71 10.68
C PHE A 47 -3.21 -24.71 9.23
N ARG A 48 -3.37 -25.81 8.52
CA ARG A 48 -2.99 -25.92 7.11
C ARG A 48 -3.87 -25.10 6.18
N ILE A 49 -5.16 -24.99 6.47
CA ILE A 49 -6.08 -24.10 5.74
C ILE A 49 -5.63 -22.64 5.92
N GLU A 50 -5.18 -22.25 7.13
CA GLU A 50 -4.71 -20.91 7.43
C GLU A 50 -3.31 -20.59 6.81
N SER A 51 -2.51 -21.63 6.51
CA SER A 51 -1.10 -21.51 6.07
C SER A 51 -0.88 -20.94 4.67
N LEU A 52 -1.94 -20.54 3.97
CA LEU A 52 -1.87 -19.92 2.63
C LEU A 52 -1.15 -20.82 1.58
N ALA A 53 -1.44 -22.12 1.56
CA ALA A 53 -0.83 -23.10 0.67
C ALA A 53 -0.80 -22.68 -0.82
N TYR A 54 -1.81 -21.92 -1.28
CA TYR A 54 -1.88 -21.39 -2.64
C TYR A 54 -0.70 -20.48 -3.02
N LYS A 55 0.02 -19.94 -2.03
CA LYS A 55 1.23 -19.12 -2.27
C LYS A 55 2.48 -19.96 -2.53
N PHE A 56 2.44 -21.26 -2.23
CA PHE A 56 3.61 -22.13 -2.21
C PHE A 56 3.48 -23.36 -3.11
N LEU A 57 2.27 -23.64 -3.61
CA LEU A 57 1.97 -24.73 -4.51
C LEU A 57 1.61 -24.20 -5.91
N ASP A 58 2.03 -24.90 -6.96
CA ASP A 58 1.51 -24.70 -8.31
C ASP A 58 0.01 -25.06 -8.36
N LEU A 59 -0.70 -24.59 -9.38
CA LEU A 59 -2.15 -24.73 -9.47
C LEU A 59 -2.62 -26.19 -9.37
N ASN A 60 -1.96 -27.13 -10.04
CA ASN A 60 -2.33 -28.53 -10.01
C ASN A 60 -2.09 -29.15 -8.63
N SER A 61 -0.92 -28.89 -8.04
CA SER A 61 -0.58 -29.32 -6.68
C SER A 61 -1.54 -28.69 -5.67
N TYR A 62 -1.96 -27.44 -5.86
CA TYR A 62 -2.92 -26.78 -4.99
C TYR A 62 -4.31 -27.42 -5.07
N HIS A 63 -4.81 -27.77 -6.27
CA HIS A 63 -6.07 -28.51 -6.42
C HIS A 63 -6.01 -29.88 -5.76
N GLN A 64 -4.91 -30.61 -5.94
CA GLN A 64 -4.68 -31.90 -5.26
C GLN A 64 -4.67 -31.75 -3.73
N TYR A 65 -3.99 -30.72 -3.23
CA TYR A 65 -3.97 -30.41 -1.81
C TYR A 65 -5.37 -30.10 -1.26
N CYS A 66 -6.17 -29.29 -1.95
CA CYS A 66 -7.56 -28.99 -1.56
C CYS A 66 -8.42 -30.25 -1.51
N TYR A 67 -8.24 -31.16 -2.46
CA TYR A 67 -8.94 -32.45 -2.48
C TYR A 67 -8.60 -33.29 -1.25
N ILE A 68 -7.31 -33.41 -0.89
CA ILE A 68 -6.86 -34.16 0.28
C ILE A 68 -7.41 -33.55 1.58
N ILE A 69 -7.32 -32.24 1.74
CA ILE A 69 -7.87 -31.51 2.90
C ILE A 69 -9.38 -31.76 3.05
N ASN A 70 -10.13 -31.69 1.95
CA ASN A 70 -11.56 -31.95 1.98
C ASN A 70 -11.88 -33.39 2.40
N ASN A 71 -11.10 -34.37 1.98
CA ASN A 71 -11.28 -35.76 2.38
C ASN A 71 -10.97 -36.00 3.86
N LEU A 72 -9.95 -35.34 4.41
CA LEU A 72 -9.67 -35.36 5.85
C LEU A 72 -10.85 -34.77 6.63
N LEU A 73 -11.34 -33.59 6.23
CA LEU A 73 -12.46 -32.94 6.90
C LEU A 73 -13.71 -33.83 6.96
N LYS A 74 -13.99 -34.64 5.91
CA LYS A 74 -15.14 -35.57 5.89
C LYS A 74 -15.05 -36.66 6.95
N GLN A 75 -13.84 -37.03 7.35
CA GLN A 75 -13.58 -38.12 8.33
C GLN A 75 -13.59 -37.64 9.80
N ILE A 76 -13.80 -36.35 10.06
CA ILE A 76 -13.76 -35.73 11.39
C ILE A 76 -15.16 -35.23 11.74
N ASP A 77 -15.65 -35.45 12.97
CA ASP A 77 -16.90 -34.87 13.43
C ASP A 77 -16.81 -33.36 13.57
N GLU A 78 -17.87 -32.64 13.19
CA GLU A 78 -17.90 -31.17 13.18
C GLU A 78 -17.59 -30.54 14.55
N LYS A 79 -17.98 -31.24 15.65
CA LYS A 79 -17.73 -30.77 17.03
C LYS A 79 -16.23 -30.51 17.27
N TYR A 80 -15.33 -31.37 16.75
CA TYR A 80 -13.89 -31.22 16.94
C TYR A 80 -13.31 -30.05 16.13
N ILE A 81 -13.94 -29.66 15.02
CA ILE A 81 -13.59 -28.47 14.26
C ILE A 81 -14.05 -27.21 15.01
N LEU A 82 -15.30 -27.23 15.50
CA LEU A 82 -15.90 -26.07 16.17
C LEU A 82 -15.32 -25.81 17.57
N GLU A 83 -14.88 -26.83 18.28
CA GLU A 83 -14.29 -26.72 19.62
C GLU A 83 -12.83 -26.24 19.63
N GLN A 84 -12.16 -26.09 18.47
CA GLN A 84 -10.81 -25.52 18.39
C GLN A 84 -10.80 -24.06 18.85
N LYS A 85 -10.19 -23.77 20.01
CA LYS A 85 -10.23 -22.43 20.62
C LYS A 85 -9.33 -21.39 19.95
N ILE A 86 -8.25 -21.81 19.32
CA ILE A 86 -7.22 -20.93 18.74
C ILE A 86 -7.60 -20.37 17.36
N PHE A 87 -8.50 -21.04 16.65
CA PHE A 87 -8.87 -20.64 15.29
C PHE A 87 -10.12 -19.77 15.25
N SER A 88 -10.17 -18.83 14.30
CA SER A 88 -11.31 -17.97 14.13
C SER A 88 -12.58 -18.76 13.75
N SER A 89 -13.72 -18.29 14.20
CA SER A 89 -15.01 -18.90 13.84
C SER A 89 -15.27 -18.88 12.34
N LYS A 90 -14.76 -17.86 11.64
CA LYS A 90 -14.78 -17.73 10.19
C LYS A 90 -14.08 -18.91 9.52
N LEU A 91 -12.89 -19.27 9.98
CA LEU A 91 -12.10 -20.38 9.44
C LEU A 91 -12.77 -21.72 9.71
N LYS A 92 -13.32 -21.91 10.90
CA LYS A 92 -14.05 -23.13 11.28
C LYS A 92 -15.28 -23.35 10.40
N LEU A 93 -16.11 -22.33 10.24
CA LEU A 93 -17.31 -22.41 9.41
C LEU A 93 -16.97 -22.65 7.93
N PHE A 94 -15.86 -22.05 7.49
CA PHE A 94 -15.32 -22.30 6.17
C PHE A 94 -14.90 -23.77 5.97
N ALA A 95 -14.14 -24.34 6.92
CA ALA A 95 -13.75 -25.76 6.88
C ALA A 95 -14.98 -26.68 6.84
N LEU A 96 -16.00 -26.38 7.64
CA LEU A 96 -17.26 -27.12 7.61
C LEU A 96 -18.01 -26.95 6.28
N SER A 97 -18.00 -25.76 5.67
CA SER A 97 -18.57 -25.54 4.35
C SER A 97 -17.92 -26.44 3.28
N LYS A 98 -16.60 -26.65 3.40
CA LYS A 98 -15.88 -27.60 2.53
C LYS A 98 -16.23 -29.06 2.84
N LYS A 99 -16.29 -29.42 4.13
CA LYS A 99 -16.71 -30.75 4.54
C LYS A 99 -18.06 -31.16 3.95
N TYR A 100 -19.04 -30.27 4.01
CA TYR A 100 -20.42 -30.55 3.57
C TYR A 100 -20.68 -30.13 2.10
N ASN A 101 -19.69 -29.58 1.42
CA ASN A 101 -19.81 -29.01 0.08
C ASN A 101 -20.99 -28.03 -0.07
N LYS A 102 -21.19 -27.20 0.96
CA LYS A 102 -22.28 -26.24 1.07
C LYS A 102 -21.80 -24.99 1.79
N ASP A 103 -22.25 -23.82 1.35
CA ASP A 103 -21.92 -22.58 2.04
C ASP A 103 -22.75 -22.42 3.31
N LEU A 104 -22.17 -22.84 4.42
CA LEU A 104 -22.83 -22.84 5.73
C LEU A 104 -23.02 -21.44 6.32
N ARG A 105 -22.49 -20.40 5.69
CA ARG A 105 -22.76 -19.01 6.10
C ARG A 105 -24.25 -18.68 5.97
N TYR A 106 -24.99 -19.32 5.09
CA TYR A 106 -26.44 -19.18 4.93
C TYR A 106 -27.26 -19.89 6.03
N GLU A 107 -26.65 -20.78 6.78
CA GLU A 107 -27.28 -21.50 7.89
C GLU A 107 -27.06 -20.82 9.25
N VAL A 108 -26.29 -19.73 9.27
CA VAL A 108 -26.07 -18.95 10.48
C VAL A 108 -27.34 -18.13 10.78
N PHE A 109 -27.85 -18.24 12.00
CA PHE A 109 -28.97 -17.44 12.47
C PHE A 109 -28.57 -16.54 13.63
N LEU A 110 -29.31 -15.44 13.81
CA LEU A 110 -29.07 -14.48 14.86
C LEU A 110 -30.05 -14.71 16.03
N ARG A 111 -29.49 -14.85 17.24
CA ARG A 111 -30.27 -14.90 18.48
C ARG A 111 -29.67 -13.92 19.49
N ASN A 112 -30.43 -12.93 19.89
CA ASN A 112 -29.94 -11.80 20.71
C ASN A 112 -28.70 -11.14 20.03
N TYR A 113 -27.54 -11.21 20.69
CA TYR A 113 -26.27 -10.65 20.21
C TYR A 113 -25.33 -11.71 19.61
N TYR A 114 -25.82 -12.94 19.35
CA TYR A 114 -25.00 -14.04 18.90
C TYR A 114 -25.42 -14.53 17.52
N PHE A 115 -24.47 -14.58 16.60
CA PHE A 115 -24.61 -15.37 15.40
C PHE A 115 -24.28 -16.82 15.73
N ILE A 116 -25.19 -17.73 15.46
CA ILE A 116 -25.13 -19.13 15.88
C ILE A 116 -25.21 -20.02 14.66
N TYR A 117 -24.35 -21.04 14.61
CA TYR A 117 -24.44 -22.18 13.71
C TYR A 117 -24.64 -23.43 14.53
N SER A 118 -25.72 -24.18 14.28
CA SER A 118 -26.13 -25.30 15.12
C SER A 118 -26.28 -24.84 16.58
N LYS A 119 -25.47 -25.35 17.51
CA LYS A 119 -25.42 -24.93 18.92
C LYS A 119 -24.22 -24.04 19.28
N TYR A 120 -23.39 -23.73 18.32
CA TYR A 120 -22.12 -23.00 18.55
C TYR A 120 -22.24 -21.51 18.21
N ILE A 121 -21.72 -20.67 19.10
CA ILE A 121 -21.61 -19.25 18.87
C ILE A 121 -20.48 -19.00 17.86
N ILE A 122 -20.84 -18.42 16.71
CA ILE A 122 -19.91 -18.12 15.62
C ILE A 122 -19.39 -16.67 15.73
N ILE A 123 -20.28 -15.74 16.08
CA ILE A 123 -19.93 -14.33 16.32
C ILE A 123 -20.68 -13.88 17.57
N ASP A 124 -19.95 -13.30 18.51
CA ASP A 124 -20.51 -12.56 19.64
C ASP A 124 -20.43 -11.07 19.33
N LEU A 125 -21.55 -10.45 19.00
CA LEU A 125 -21.61 -9.05 18.60
C LEU A 125 -21.21 -8.08 19.72
N LYS A 126 -21.29 -8.50 20.99
CA LYS A 126 -20.82 -7.69 22.14
C LYS A 126 -19.28 -7.60 22.16
N LYS A 127 -18.60 -8.62 21.64
CA LYS A 127 -17.13 -8.71 21.57
C LYS A 127 -16.59 -8.38 20.20
N TYR A 128 -17.40 -8.47 19.14
CA TYR A 128 -16.98 -8.24 17.76
C TYR A 128 -17.00 -6.73 17.43
N GLN A 129 -15.89 -6.08 17.67
CA GLN A 129 -15.73 -4.62 17.58
C GLN A 129 -15.53 -4.06 16.15
N TYR A 130 -15.52 -4.92 15.13
CA TYR A 130 -15.09 -4.53 13.77
C TYR A 130 -16.13 -4.83 12.69
N ILE A 131 -17.38 -4.48 12.93
CA ILE A 131 -18.45 -4.74 11.94
C ILE A 131 -18.36 -3.74 10.79
N ILE A 132 -18.27 -2.45 11.11
CA ILE A 132 -17.97 -1.39 10.17
C ILE A 132 -16.71 -0.66 10.65
N HIS A 133 -15.75 -0.52 9.75
CA HIS A 133 -14.56 0.27 9.97
C HIS A 133 -14.68 1.57 9.15
N TRP A 134 -14.97 2.68 9.83
CA TRP A 134 -15.09 3.99 9.19
C TRP A 134 -13.71 4.45 8.70
N ILE A 135 -13.64 4.87 7.44
CA ILE A 135 -12.40 5.30 6.80
C ILE A 135 -12.42 6.80 6.58
N ILE A 136 -13.57 7.36 6.24
CA ILE A 136 -13.76 8.77 5.97
C ILE A 136 -14.92 9.28 6.82
N LEU A 137 -14.70 10.43 7.47
CA LEU A 137 -15.73 11.16 8.20
C LEU A 137 -15.45 12.65 8.08
N TYR A 138 -16.41 13.41 7.58
CA TYR A 138 -16.37 14.87 7.61
C TYR A 138 -17.79 15.47 7.57
N ILE A 139 -17.90 16.73 8.01
CA ILE A 139 -19.13 17.52 7.86
C ILE A 139 -18.81 18.71 6.96
N LYS A 140 -19.59 18.86 5.89
CA LYS A 140 -19.50 20.00 4.97
C LYS A 140 -20.90 20.57 4.74
N GLU A 141 -21.07 21.88 4.95
CA GLU A 141 -22.36 22.57 4.73
C GLU A 141 -23.55 21.82 5.38
N ASN A 142 -23.39 21.42 6.63
CA ASN A 142 -24.35 20.63 7.41
C ASN A 142 -24.63 19.21 6.87
N ASN A 143 -23.85 18.71 5.91
CA ASN A 143 -23.96 17.34 5.44
C ASN A 143 -22.84 16.51 6.07
N LEU A 144 -23.21 15.50 6.85
CA LEU A 144 -22.32 14.50 7.37
C LEU A 144 -22.10 13.43 6.29
N HIS A 145 -20.83 13.21 5.95
CA HIS A 145 -20.39 12.13 5.09
C HIS A 145 -19.63 11.10 5.91
N LEU A 146 -20.06 9.84 5.81
CA LEU A 146 -19.41 8.68 6.41
C LEU A 146 -19.18 7.63 5.34
N GLU A 147 -17.94 7.17 5.20
CA GLU A 147 -17.60 6.04 4.33
C GLU A 147 -16.82 5.02 5.14
N GLY A 148 -17.26 3.77 5.13
CA GLY A 148 -16.63 2.68 5.87
C GLY A 148 -16.62 1.37 5.13
N GLU A 149 -15.72 0.48 5.54
CA GLU A 149 -15.64 -0.88 5.02
C GLU A 149 -16.45 -1.83 5.90
N ASP A 150 -17.32 -2.60 5.26
CA ASP A 150 -18.07 -3.68 5.91
C ASP A 150 -17.14 -4.87 6.13
N LYS A 151 -16.79 -5.11 7.38
CA LYS A 151 -15.93 -6.22 7.82
C LYS A 151 -16.71 -7.51 8.13
N MET A 152 -18.04 -7.48 8.08
CA MET A 152 -18.85 -8.66 8.28
C MET A 152 -18.63 -9.65 7.12
N TRP A 153 -18.33 -10.89 7.45
CA TRP A 153 -18.00 -11.93 6.47
C TRP A 153 -19.17 -12.89 6.12
N LEU A 154 -20.35 -12.65 6.71
CA LEU A 154 -21.59 -13.33 6.35
C LEU A 154 -22.09 -12.90 4.97
N PRO A 155 -23.02 -13.66 4.34
CA PRO A 155 -23.60 -13.30 3.06
C PRO A 155 -24.24 -11.91 3.11
N LYS A 156 -23.85 -11.04 2.16
CA LYS A 156 -24.21 -9.61 2.16
C LYS A 156 -25.69 -9.38 1.95
N GLU A 157 -26.39 -10.31 1.32
CA GLU A 157 -27.82 -10.30 1.08
C GLU A 157 -28.67 -10.58 2.32
N ASN A 158 -28.09 -11.19 3.37
CA ASN A 158 -28.81 -11.53 4.58
C ASN A 158 -28.93 -10.36 5.56
N TYR A 159 -28.25 -9.26 5.31
CA TYR A 159 -28.26 -8.13 6.22
C TYR A 159 -28.03 -6.80 5.51
N PHE A 160 -28.50 -5.74 6.17
CA PHE A 160 -28.21 -4.37 5.80
C PHE A 160 -27.92 -3.52 7.06
N TYR A 161 -27.30 -2.36 6.83
CA TYR A 161 -27.05 -1.40 7.89
C TYR A 161 -28.03 -0.24 7.81
N PHE A 162 -28.24 0.41 8.95
CA PHE A 162 -28.91 1.68 9.03
C PHE A 162 -28.39 2.49 10.22
N CYS A 163 -28.56 3.82 10.15
CA CYS A 163 -28.21 4.74 11.22
C CYS A 163 -29.49 5.42 11.72
N LYS A 164 -29.57 5.66 13.03
CA LYS A 164 -30.63 6.47 13.65
C LYS A 164 -30.08 7.75 14.22
N ILE A 165 -30.81 8.81 14.03
CA ILE A 165 -30.63 10.12 14.69
C ILE A 165 -31.99 10.51 15.28
N GLY A 166 -32.15 10.43 16.60
CA GLY A 166 -33.46 10.56 17.25
C GLY A 166 -34.44 9.53 16.66
N ASN A 167 -35.58 10.02 16.15
CA ASN A 167 -36.61 9.18 15.51
C ASN A 167 -36.40 8.97 14.00
N LYS A 168 -35.41 9.64 13.39
CA LYS A 168 -35.14 9.50 11.94
C LYS A 168 -34.22 8.31 11.67
N THR A 169 -34.52 7.54 10.62
CA THR A 169 -33.72 6.41 10.18
C THR A 169 -33.11 6.71 8.81
N PHE A 170 -31.83 6.46 8.66
CA PHE A 170 -31.07 6.68 7.42
C PHE A 170 -30.47 5.37 6.93
N PHE A 171 -30.54 5.13 5.62
CA PHE A 171 -29.99 3.95 4.97
C PHE A 171 -28.78 4.32 4.15
N PRO A 172 -27.73 3.48 4.13
CA PRO A 172 -26.52 3.75 3.36
C PRO A 172 -26.68 3.39 1.89
N LYS A 173 -25.80 3.97 1.07
CA LYS A 173 -25.47 3.45 -0.24
C LYS A 173 -24.38 2.38 -0.10
N TYR A 174 -24.43 1.36 -0.95
CA TYR A 174 -23.46 0.27 -0.97
C TYR A 174 -22.69 0.25 -2.27
N TYR A 175 -21.37 0.08 -2.17
CA TYR A 175 -20.49 -0.14 -3.30
C TYR A 175 -19.73 -1.45 -3.08
N TYR A 176 -19.77 -2.33 -4.08
CA TYR A 176 -19.14 -3.65 -4.01
C TYR A 176 -17.82 -3.66 -4.79
N PHE A 177 -16.84 -4.37 -4.28
CA PHE A 177 -15.56 -4.54 -4.94
C PHE A 177 -15.08 -5.98 -4.82
N SER A 178 -14.29 -6.41 -5.80
CA SER A 178 -13.60 -7.70 -5.75
C SER A 178 -12.37 -7.52 -4.87
N GLY A 179 -12.46 -7.91 -3.61
CA GLY A 179 -11.34 -7.89 -2.68
C GLY A 179 -10.69 -9.27 -2.60
N TYR A 180 -9.36 -9.29 -2.45
CA TYR A 180 -8.67 -10.49 -2.01
C TYR A 180 -8.90 -10.63 -0.50
N ASP A 181 -9.93 -11.37 -0.10
CA ASP A 181 -10.05 -11.85 1.28
C ASP A 181 -9.34 -13.19 1.42
N TYR A 182 -8.88 -13.52 2.62
CA TYR A 182 -8.27 -14.81 2.96
C TYR A 182 -9.11 -16.04 2.53
N LEU A 183 -10.41 -15.86 2.33
CA LEU A 183 -11.32 -16.91 1.91
C LEU A 183 -11.38 -17.13 0.39
N THR A 184 -10.72 -16.32 -0.43
CA THR A 184 -10.47 -16.61 -1.85
C THR A 184 -9.67 -17.90 -2.05
N ILE A 185 -9.00 -18.36 -0.99
CA ILE A 185 -8.16 -19.56 -0.95
C ILE A 185 -8.85 -20.82 -1.48
N TYR A 186 -10.17 -20.88 -1.40
CA TYR A 186 -10.94 -22.07 -1.79
C TYR A 186 -12.05 -21.77 -2.79
N GLY A 187 -11.87 -20.75 -3.63
CA GLY A 187 -12.75 -20.46 -4.77
C GLY A 187 -14.05 -19.71 -4.47
N SER A 188 -14.30 -19.32 -3.22
CA SER A 188 -15.42 -18.44 -2.88
C SER A 188 -14.95 -16.99 -2.70
N VAL A 189 -15.20 -16.16 -3.70
CA VAL A 189 -14.92 -14.72 -3.64
C VAL A 189 -15.91 -14.06 -2.70
N ILE A 190 -15.45 -13.60 -1.53
CA ILE A 190 -16.26 -12.67 -0.71
C ILE A 190 -16.08 -11.29 -1.33
N LYS A 191 -17.15 -10.74 -1.90
CA LYS A 191 -17.17 -9.35 -2.36
C LYS A 191 -17.02 -8.44 -1.14
N GLY A 192 -16.01 -7.57 -1.15
CA GLY A 192 -15.92 -6.47 -0.20
C GLY A 192 -17.07 -5.49 -0.44
N ARG A 193 -17.53 -4.80 0.62
CA ARG A 193 -18.60 -3.82 0.54
C ARG A 193 -18.22 -2.55 1.29
N ILE A 194 -18.38 -1.41 0.62
CA ILE A 194 -18.28 -0.08 1.22
C ILE A 194 -19.70 0.37 1.60
N VAL A 195 -19.80 0.94 2.78
CA VAL A 195 -21.02 1.49 3.37
C VAL A 195 -20.87 3.01 3.42
N THR A 196 -21.74 3.74 2.73
CA THR A 196 -21.67 5.20 2.68
C THR A 196 -22.97 5.82 3.16
N PHE A 197 -22.88 6.69 4.16
CA PHE A 197 -23.97 7.54 4.61
C PHE A 197 -23.72 9.00 4.21
N ASP A 198 -24.71 9.63 3.62
CA ASP A 198 -24.79 11.07 3.38
C ASP A 198 -26.00 11.60 4.15
N ILE A 199 -25.80 12.29 5.26
CA ILE A 199 -26.85 12.69 6.18
C ILE A 199 -26.87 14.20 6.32
N LYS A 200 -27.99 14.82 5.98
CA LYS A 200 -28.22 16.24 6.28
C LYS A 200 -28.52 16.39 7.76
N LEU A 201 -27.67 17.13 8.46
CA LEU A 201 -27.79 17.40 9.89
C LEU A 201 -28.72 18.60 10.13
N GLU A 202 -29.59 18.48 11.13
CA GLU A 202 -30.50 19.54 11.58
C GLU A 202 -30.30 19.78 13.09
N ILE A 203 -29.03 19.98 13.49
CA ILE A 203 -28.64 20.03 14.91
C ILE A 203 -29.04 21.35 15.52
N LYS A 204 -29.77 21.30 16.64
CA LYS A 204 -30.03 22.46 17.50
C LYS A 204 -28.97 22.60 18.59
N GLU A 205 -28.66 21.52 19.29
CA GLU A 205 -27.63 21.47 20.34
C GLU A 205 -26.76 20.23 20.22
N LYS A 206 -27.39 19.05 20.19
CA LYS A 206 -26.73 17.75 20.14
C LYS A 206 -27.53 16.75 19.31
N GLU A 207 -26.87 15.95 18.51
CA GLU A 207 -27.40 14.75 17.85
C GLU A 207 -26.59 13.52 18.21
N VAL A 208 -27.28 12.39 18.33
CA VAL A 208 -26.64 11.08 18.62
C VAL A 208 -26.86 10.15 17.43
N LEU A 209 -25.78 9.71 16.81
CA LEU A 209 -25.80 8.74 15.74
C LEU A 209 -25.58 7.34 16.33
N GLN A 210 -26.56 6.46 16.09
CA GLN A 210 -26.53 5.07 16.48
C GLN A 210 -26.54 4.18 15.22
N PHE A 211 -25.66 3.21 15.16
CA PHE A 211 -25.53 2.31 14.01
C PHE A 211 -26.11 0.95 14.32
N PHE A 212 -26.82 0.39 13.37
CA PHE A 212 -27.51 -0.87 13.50
C PHE A 212 -27.20 -1.79 12.32
N ILE A 213 -27.21 -3.10 12.59
CA ILE A 213 -27.32 -4.14 11.60
C ILE A 213 -28.74 -4.76 11.70
N SER A 214 -29.40 -4.91 10.56
CA SER A 214 -30.61 -5.72 10.45
C SER A 214 -30.25 -7.02 9.74
N TYR A 215 -30.40 -8.13 10.44
CA TYR A 215 -30.14 -9.48 9.92
C TYR A 215 -31.44 -10.29 9.96
N MET A 216 -31.98 -10.65 8.81
CA MET A 216 -33.25 -11.39 8.67
C MET A 216 -34.39 -10.79 9.54
N GLY A 217 -34.49 -9.46 9.57
CA GLY A 217 -35.52 -8.71 10.31
C GLY A 217 -35.22 -8.43 11.79
N ILE A 218 -34.14 -8.95 12.34
CA ILE A 218 -33.70 -8.66 13.71
C ILE A 218 -32.70 -7.51 13.69
N ASN A 219 -33.02 -6.42 14.42
CA ASN A 219 -32.19 -5.22 14.48
C ASN A 219 -31.33 -5.20 15.73
N ILE A 220 -30.02 -5.00 15.57
CA ILE A 220 -29.08 -4.93 16.69
C ILE A 220 -28.18 -3.69 16.50
N GLU A 221 -27.99 -2.94 17.57
CA GLU A 221 -27.01 -1.87 17.65
C GLU A 221 -25.59 -2.45 17.59
N ILE A 222 -24.72 -1.85 16.75
CA ILE A 222 -23.38 -2.33 16.51
C ILE A 222 -22.32 -1.33 16.98
N VAL A 223 -21.17 -1.88 17.37
CA VAL A 223 -19.96 -1.09 17.62
C VAL A 223 -19.24 -0.88 16.30
N THR A 224 -18.81 0.35 16.07
CA THR A 224 -18.01 0.69 14.91
C THR A 224 -16.63 1.18 15.33
N THR A 225 -15.64 1.07 14.42
CA THR A 225 -14.29 1.55 14.64
C THR A 225 -13.90 2.59 13.60
N PHE A 226 -12.84 3.33 13.91
CA PHE A 226 -12.37 4.44 13.08
C PHE A 226 -10.95 4.18 12.60
N SER A 227 -10.68 4.49 11.35
CA SER A 227 -9.32 4.52 10.80
C SER A 227 -8.58 5.78 11.27
N LEU A 228 -7.29 5.82 11.03
CA LEU A 228 -6.46 7.01 11.30
C LEU A 228 -6.89 8.22 10.44
N TYR A 229 -7.62 8.01 9.36
CA TYR A 229 -8.03 9.05 8.40
C TYR A 229 -9.38 9.69 8.72
N THR A 230 -10.09 9.21 9.74
CA THR A 230 -11.33 9.83 10.20
C THR A 230 -11.10 11.01 11.13
N HIS A 231 -9.86 11.25 11.53
CA HIS A 231 -9.48 12.23 12.56
C HIS A 231 -10.11 12.00 13.94
N ILE A 232 -10.77 10.87 14.17
CA ILE A 232 -11.30 10.48 15.47
C ILE A 232 -10.44 9.35 16.03
N PRO A 233 -9.64 9.59 17.09
CA PRO A 233 -8.92 8.54 17.76
C PRO A 233 -9.84 7.42 18.23
N ASN A 234 -9.43 6.15 18.03
CA ASN A 234 -10.31 5.02 18.33
C ASN A 234 -10.26 4.60 19.82
N ILE A 235 -10.40 5.59 20.70
CA ILE A 235 -10.55 5.40 22.15
C ILE A 235 -11.74 6.19 22.65
N GLU A 236 -12.18 5.90 23.88
CA GLU A 236 -13.32 6.54 24.50
C GLU A 236 -13.05 8.04 24.75
N ASN A 237 -14.12 8.83 24.74
CA ASN A 237 -14.06 10.27 24.91
C ASN A 237 -13.22 11.06 23.90
N SER A 238 -12.71 10.40 22.85
CA SER A 238 -12.06 11.11 21.75
C SER A 238 -13.03 12.03 21.03
N TYR A 239 -12.51 13.12 20.50
CA TYR A 239 -13.31 14.08 19.74
C TYR A 239 -12.55 14.67 18.57
N TYR A 240 -13.27 15.25 17.63
CA TYR A 240 -12.72 15.91 16.45
C TYR A 240 -13.59 17.14 16.10
N ILE A 241 -12.94 18.23 15.69
CA ILE A 241 -13.64 19.45 15.26
C ILE A 241 -13.68 19.47 13.73
N SER A 242 -14.91 19.48 13.18
CA SER A 242 -15.17 19.55 11.74
C SER A 242 -16.05 20.75 11.43
N GLY A 243 -15.47 21.84 10.93
CA GLY A 243 -16.18 23.10 10.69
C GLY A 243 -16.81 23.66 11.98
N ASN A 244 -18.12 23.86 11.97
CA ASN A 244 -18.89 24.37 13.12
C ASN A 244 -19.38 23.26 14.05
N TYR A 245 -18.81 22.07 14.01
CA TYR A 245 -19.27 20.93 14.78
C TYR A 245 -18.14 20.28 15.57
N ILE A 246 -18.49 19.74 16.76
CA ILE A 246 -17.65 18.83 17.52
C ILE A 246 -18.26 17.43 17.38
N ILE A 247 -17.47 16.48 16.93
CA ILE A 247 -17.83 15.07 16.81
C ILE A 247 -17.10 14.33 17.93
N LYS A 248 -17.86 13.73 18.87
CA LYS A 248 -17.30 13.00 20.02
C LYS A 248 -17.70 11.54 19.96
N LYS A 249 -16.72 10.66 20.14
CA LYS A 249 -16.96 9.22 20.32
C LYS A 249 -17.42 8.97 21.77
N ASN A 250 -18.50 8.24 21.92
CA ASN A 250 -19.05 7.85 23.22
C ASN A 250 -19.61 6.42 23.14
N ASN A 251 -18.90 5.46 23.71
CA ASN A 251 -19.19 4.02 23.60
C ASN A 251 -19.39 3.59 22.13
N ASN A 252 -20.60 3.15 21.78
CA ASN A 252 -20.96 2.69 20.45
C ASN A 252 -21.43 3.82 19.52
N ASN A 253 -21.62 5.03 20.05
CA ASN A 253 -22.28 6.13 19.39
C ASN A 253 -21.31 7.22 18.96
N ILE A 254 -21.72 7.99 17.98
CA ILE A 254 -21.10 9.26 17.61
C ILE A 254 -22.04 10.36 18.05
N ASN A 255 -21.57 11.25 18.91
CA ASN A 255 -22.30 12.44 19.32
C ASN A 255 -21.80 13.63 18.52
N ILE A 256 -22.69 14.39 17.92
CA ILE A 256 -22.37 15.61 17.17
C ILE A 256 -22.97 16.80 17.90
N TYR A 257 -22.16 17.80 18.18
CA TYR A 257 -22.51 19.02 18.86
C TYR A 257 -22.23 20.21 17.96
N ILE A 258 -22.98 21.31 18.12
CA ILE A 258 -22.58 22.62 17.59
C ILE A 258 -21.29 23.04 18.32
N TYR A 259 -20.32 23.55 17.58
CA TYR A 259 -19.06 24.00 18.16
C TYR A 259 -19.26 25.08 19.22
N ASN A 260 -18.64 24.87 20.36
CA ASN A 260 -18.59 25.78 21.47
C ASN A 260 -17.26 25.64 22.21
N ASN A 261 -16.58 26.76 22.47
CA ASN A 261 -15.27 26.77 23.14
C ASN A 261 -15.32 26.15 24.55
N HIS A 262 -16.43 26.25 25.26
CA HIS A 262 -16.58 25.63 26.59
C HIS A 262 -16.62 24.10 26.46
N LEU A 263 -17.43 23.60 25.53
CA LEU A 263 -17.51 22.14 25.26
C LEU A 263 -16.17 21.57 24.80
N GLU A 264 -15.46 22.29 23.95
CA GLU A 264 -14.10 21.86 23.50
C GLU A 264 -13.18 21.66 24.71
N LYS A 265 -13.14 22.61 25.65
CA LYS A 265 -12.31 22.50 26.85
C LYS A 265 -12.71 21.32 27.75
N VAL A 266 -14.03 21.11 27.95
CA VAL A 266 -14.51 19.96 28.73
C VAL A 266 -14.14 18.64 28.05
N PHE A 267 -14.31 18.52 26.72
CA PHE A 267 -13.98 17.30 26.00
C PHE A 267 -12.48 17.05 25.94
N GLU A 268 -11.65 18.10 25.87
CA GLU A 268 -10.20 17.97 25.98
C GLU A 268 -9.77 17.43 27.36
N GLN A 269 -10.38 17.91 28.44
CA GLN A 269 -10.12 17.38 29.77
C GLN A 269 -10.50 15.91 29.89
N ASP A 270 -11.70 15.53 29.45
CA ASP A 270 -12.15 14.13 29.42
C ASP A 270 -11.18 13.25 28.63
N TYR A 271 -10.70 13.76 27.48
CA TYR A 271 -9.79 13.02 26.63
C TYR A 271 -8.40 12.86 27.24
N CYS A 272 -7.88 13.88 27.90
CA CYS A 272 -6.61 13.80 28.64
C CYS A 272 -6.65 12.71 29.73
N ILE A 273 -7.76 12.59 30.45
CA ILE A 273 -7.97 11.53 31.45
C ILE A 273 -7.90 10.13 30.78
N GLU A 274 -8.47 9.96 29.60
CA GLU A 274 -8.38 8.67 28.88
C GLU A 274 -6.96 8.37 28.41
N LEU A 275 -6.19 9.36 27.98
CA LEU A 275 -4.76 9.20 27.64
C LEU A 275 -3.93 8.78 28.84
N GLU A 276 -4.21 9.35 30.03
CA GLU A 276 -3.53 8.95 31.28
C GLU A 276 -3.85 7.48 31.63
N LYS A 277 -5.10 7.06 31.56
CA LYS A 277 -5.51 5.65 31.76
C LYS A 277 -4.80 4.69 30.80
N LYS A 278 -4.39 5.16 29.60
CA LYS A 278 -3.64 4.38 28.62
C LYS A 278 -2.11 4.48 28.78
N ASN A 279 -1.62 5.14 29.85
CA ASN A 279 -0.19 5.45 30.06
C ASN A 279 0.43 6.26 28.92
N LYS A 280 -0.31 7.23 28.38
CA LYS A 280 0.10 8.11 27.27
C LYS A 280 0.18 9.58 27.68
N SER A 281 0.48 9.86 28.93
CA SER A 281 0.52 11.22 29.50
C SER A 281 1.48 12.16 28.76
N TYR A 282 2.55 11.62 28.14
CA TYR A 282 3.46 12.43 27.34
C TYR A 282 2.79 13.08 26.12
N LEU A 283 1.73 12.46 25.56
CA LEU A 283 0.98 13.02 24.44
C LEU A 283 0.17 14.26 24.86
N ILE A 284 -0.20 14.37 26.13
CA ILE A 284 -0.96 15.52 26.66
C ILE A 284 -0.15 16.80 26.47
N ASN A 285 1.16 16.75 26.72
CA ASN A 285 2.04 17.92 26.53
C ASN A 285 2.08 18.38 25.06
N TYR A 286 2.08 17.46 24.11
CA TYR A 286 2.03 17.79 22.68
C TYR A 286 0.68 18.35 22.28
N ARG A 287 -0.41 17.80 22.80
CA ARG A 287 -1.77 18.30 22.58
C ARG A 287 -1.92 19.75 23.08
N GLN A 288 -1.51 20.01 24.31
CA GLN A 288 -1.57 21.34 24.92
C GLN A 288 -0.79 22.37 24.10
N LYS A 289 0.46 22.07 23.76
CA LYS A 289 1.30 22.96 22.92
C LYS A 289 0.65 23.23 21.58
N TYR A 290 0.08 22.20 20.94
CA TYR A 290 -0.60 22.36 19.65
C TYR A 290 -1.83 23.26 19.77
N LEU A 291 -2.67 23.05 20.78
CA LEU A 291 -3.89 23.84 21.00
C LEU A 291 -3.56 25.31 21.34
N GLU A 292 -2.51 25.55 22.12
CA GLU A 292 -1.98 26.88 22.39
C GLU A 292 -1.45 27.57 21.11
N ALA A 293 -0.65 26.85 20.34
CA ALA A 293 -0.15 27.34 19.04
C ALA A 293 -1.31 27.69 18.10
N LYS A 294 -2.32 26.81 17.97
CA LYS A 294 -3.51 27.03 17.14
C LYS A 294 -4.31 28.27 17.56
N SER A 295 -4.44 28.53 18.84
CA SER A 295 -5.10 29.75 19.34
C SER A 295 -4.35 31.03 18.98
N ASN A 296 -3.01 30.95 18.92
CA ASN A 296 -2.12 32.06 18.56
C ASN A 296 -1.95 32.22 17.04
N TYR A 297 -2.20 31.16 16.26
CA TYR A 297 -2.00 31.11 14.80
C TYR A 297 -2.92 32.06 14.02
N LYS A 298 -4.11 32.37 14.56
CA LYS A 298 -5.03 33.37 14.00
C LYS A 298 -4.44 34.79 13.89
N LYS A 299 -3.22 35.02 14.44
CA LYS A 299 -2.54 36.32 14.48
C LYS A 299 -1.27 36.44 13.65
N LYS A 300 -0.75 35.37 13.03
CA LYS A 300 0.48 35.42 12.21
C LYS A 300 0.14 35.25 10.72
N GLU A 301 0.81 36.03 9.86
CA GLU A 301 0.85 35.77 8.42
C GLU A 301 1.31 34.32 8.21
N SER A 302 0.41 33.48 7.74
CA SER A 302 0.59 32.03 7.75
C SER A 302 1.48 31.58 6.59
N HIS A 303 2.73 31.27 6.91
CA HIS A 303 3.56 30.45 6.02
C HIS A 303 3.13 28.99 6.16
N GLN A 304 2.92 28.31 5.03
CA GLN A 304 2.66 26.86 5.05
C GLN A 304 3.92 26.10 5.49
N ILE A 305 3.74 25.02 6.25
CA ILE A 305 4.82 24.13 6.66
C ILE A 305 4.73 22.82 5.86
N TRP A 306 5.76 22.55 5.05
CA TRP A 306 5.87 21.36 4.24
C TRP A 306 6.97 20.45 4.78
N LEU A 307 6.64 19.21 5.15
CA LEU A 307 7.59 18.19 5.55
C LEU A 307 7.81 17.21 4.42
N ILE A 308 9.06 17.02 4.04
CA ILE A 308 9.43 16.25 2.85
C ILE A 308 10.34 15.11 3.29
N ASN A 309 10.12 13.91 2.78
CA ASN A 309 11.03 12.79 3.00
C ASN A 309 10.97 11.76 1.87
N ASP A 310 11.98 10.91 1.82
CA ASP A 310 11.98 9.67 1.06
C ASP A 310 11.74 8.50 2.01
N ARG A 311 12.80 7.96 2.60
CA ARG A 311 12.75 7.01 3.70
C ARG A 311 13.34 7.66 4.94
N LYS A 312 13.07 7.12 6.12
CA LYS A 312 13.61 7.70 7.34
C LYS A 312 15.15 7.62 7.42
N ASP A 313 15.74 6.59 6.81
CA ASP A 313 17.17 6.25 6.84
C ASP A 313 17.87 6.33 5.48
N GLN A 314 17.17 6.81 4.45
CA GLN A 314 17.68 6.89 3.09
C GLN A 314 17.01 8.01 2.30
N ALA A 315 17.79 8.76 1.54
CA ALA A 315 17.37 9.74 0.55
C ALA A 315 17.71 9.27 -0.88
N GLY A 316 17.59 10.13 -1.86
CA GLY A 316 17.93 9.85 -3.27
C GLY A 316 16.73 9.49 -4.14
N ASP A 317 15.50 9.70 -3.65
CA ASP A 317 14.27 9.50 -4.38
C ASP A 317 13.56 10.85 -4.65
N ASN A 318 12.31 10.84 -5.05
CA ASN A 318 11.55 12.03 -5.48
C ASN A 318 11.50 13.13 -4.42
N GLY A 319 11.45 12.78 -3.13
CA GLY A 319 11.45 13.75 -2.03
C GLY A 319 12.72 14.58 -1.97
N GLU A 320 13.89 13.94 -2.06
CA GLU A 320 15.16 14.69 -2.07
C GLU A 320 15.25 15.65 -3.26
N TYR A 321 14.93 15.20 -4.47
CA TYR A 321 15.05 16.06 -5.65
C TYR A 321 14.03 17.19 -5.65
N PHE A 322 12.85 16.95 -5.12
CA PHE A 322 11.86 18.00 -4.89
C PHE A 322 12.32 19.00 -3.83
N PHE A 323 12.90 18.53 -2.72
CA PHE A 323 13.49 19.39 -1.70
C PHE A 323 14.63 20.27 -2.26
N ARG A 324 15.55 19.69 -3.05
CA ARG A 324 16.62 20.45 -3.71
C ARG A 324 16.08 21.52 -4.65
N TYR A 325 15.00 21.24 -5.35
CA TYR A 325 14.32 22.22 -6.17
C TYR A 325 13.77 23.38 -5.32
N LEU A 326 13.15 23.11 -4.18
CA LEU A 326 12.66 24.14 -3.27
C LEU A 326 13.81 24.98 -2.67
N GLN A 327 14.96 24.39 -2.39
CA GLN A 327 16.17 25.11 -1.99
C GLN A 327 16.63 26.12 -3.08
N THR A 328 16.39 25.80 -4.33
CA THR A 328 16.75 26.68 -5.46
C THR A 328 15.78 27.86 -5.59
N ILE A 329 14.47 27.62 -5.49
CA ILE A 329 13.44 28.66 -5.72
C ILE A 329 13.11 29.47 -4.46
N LYS A 330 13.41 28.95 -3.27
CA LYS A 330 13.21 29.58 -1.94
C LYS A 330 11.85 30.31 -1.82
N PRO A 331 10.72 29.56 -1.86
CA PRO A 331 9.40 30.16 -1.83
C PRO A 331 9.20 30.94 -0.51
N LYS A 332 8.71 32.19 -0.60
CA LYS A 332 8.61 33.09 0.57
C LYS A 332 7.46 32.72 1.53
N ASP A 333 6.44 32.06 1.02
CA ASP A 333 5.20 31.71 1.74
C ASP A 333 5.17 30.25 2.24
N ILE A 334 6.30 29.53 2.12
CA ILE A 334 6.39 28.12 2.52
C ILE A 334 7.68 27.91 3.32
N GLN A 335 7.54 27.37 4.52
CA GLN A 335 8.64 26.79 5.27
C GLN A 335 8.69 25.30 4.92
N PHE A 336 9.82 24.81 4.46
CA PHE A 336 9.96 23.42 4.04
C PHE A 336 11.17 22.77 4.69
N TYR A 337 11.02 21.49 5.06
CA TYR A 337 12.02 20.73 5.79
C TYR A 337 12.17 19.35 5.17
N PHE A 338 13.41 18.84 5.09
CA PHE A 338 13.66 17.45 4.73
C PHE A 338 13.93 16.64 6.00
N ILE A 339 13.20 15.53 6.15
CA ILE A 339 13.21 14.70 7.35
C ILE A 339 14.00 13.42 7.08
N ILE A 340 15.05 13.17 7.87
CA ILE A 340 15.92 12.00 7.73
C ILE A 340 16.63 11.69 9.05
N GLU A 341 16.92 10.43 9.34
CA GLU A 341 17.69 10.01 10.53
C GLU A 341 19.14 10.49 10.47
N LYS A 342 19.61 11.17 11.55
CA LYS A 342 20.97 11.73 11.64
C LYS A 342 22.08 10.69 11.49
N ASN A 343 21.81 9.43 11.86
CA ASN A 343 22.81 8.37 11.86
C ASN A 343 22.97 7.64 10.52
N CYS A 344 22.26 8.04 9.46
CA CYS A 344 22.38 7.40 8.16
C CYS A 344 23.44 8.08 7.26
N SER A 345 23.91 7.36 6.26
CA SER A 345 24.94 7.85 5.33
C SER A 345 24.48 9.08 4.52
N ASP A 346 23.18 9.10 4.17
CA ASP A 346 22.63 10.18 3.34
C ASP A 346 22.46 11.49 4.12
N TYR A 347 22.32 11.43 5.46
CA TYR A 347 22.31 12.63 6.29
C TYR A 347 23.59 13.45 6.09
N LYS A 348 24.78 12.81 6.15
CA LYS A 348 26.07 13.47 5.95
C LYS A 348 26.18 14.17 4.58
N ARG A 349 25.56 13.58 3.56
CA ARG A 349 25.53 14.15 2.19
C ARG A 349 24.60 15.37 2.10
N LEU A 350 23.60 15.45 2.97
CA LEU A 350 22.58 16.49 2.99
C LEU A 350 22.79 17.56 4.06
N GLU A 351 23.66 17.35 5.05
CA GLU A 351 23.81 18.22 6.23
C GLU A 351 24.17 19.68 5.91
N ASN A 352 24.77 19.93 4.74
CA ASN A 352 25.10 21.28 4.29
C ASN A 352 23.90 22.06 3.71
N PHE A 353 22.76 21.41 3.51
CA PHE A 353 21.53 22.08 3.13
C PHE A 353 20.85 22.65 4.37
N GLU A 354 20.27 23.84 4.21
CA GLU A 354 19.37 24.40 5.23
C GLU A 354 18.11 23.51 5.37
N ASN A 355 17.55 23.48 6.59
CA ASN A 355 16.27 22.82 6.86
C ASN A 355 16.27 21.28 6.81
N ILE A 356 17.39 20.63 7.10
CA ILE A 356 17.45 19.21 7.39
C ILE A 356 17.10 18.96 8.85
N ILE A 357 16.13 18.06 9.10
CA ILE A 357 15.64 17.74 10.45
C ILE A 357 15.84 16.25 10.71
N ASP A 358 16.40 15.95 11.89
CA ASP A 358 16.52 14.57 12.35
C ASP A 358 15.13 13.97 12.64
N PHE A 359 14.85 12.80 12.04
CA PHE A 359 13.60 12.05 12.23
C PHE A 359 13.30 11.76 13.72
N ASN A 360 14.33 11.52 14.55
CA ASN A 360 14.18 11.19 15.96
C ASN A 360 14.18 12.43 16.89
N SER A 361 14.10 13.65 16.35
CA SER A 361 14.16 14.87 17.13
C SER A 361 12.81 15.35 17.64
N THR A 362 12.80 15.99 18.81
CA THR A 362 11.62 16.69 19.34
C THR A 362 11.13 17.79 18.38
N LYS A 363 12.04 18.38 17.60
CA LYS A 363 11.69 19.38 16.59
C LYS A 363 10.79 18.79 15.51
N TYR A 364 11.06 17.54 15.06
CA TYR A 364 10.19 16.87 14.10
C TYR A 364 8.80 16.56 14.66
N LEU A 365 8.72 16.11 15.93
CA LEU A 365 7.42 15.87 16.60
C LEU A 365 6.53 17.12 16.61
N ASN A 366 7.09 18.28 16.91
CA ASN A 366 6.34 19.54 16.90
C ASN A 366 5.96 19.97 15.49
N LEU A 367 6.92 19.97 14.55
CA LEU A 367 6.67 20.32 13.15
C LEU A 367 5.63 19.41 12.49
N PHE A 368 5.58 18.14 12.86
CA PHE A 368 4.61 17.18 12.32
C PHE A 368 3.16 17.56 12.67
N LEU A 369 2.93 18.07 13.87
CA LEU A 369 1.61 18.54 14.29
C LEU A 369 1.24 19.89 13.64
N GLU A 370 2.23 20.72 13.31
CA GLU A 370 2.04 22.03 12.68
C GLU A 370 2.05 21.97 11.16
N ALA A 371 2.35 20.81 10.56
CA ALA A 371 2.50 20.67 9.12
C ALA A 371 1.18 20.88 8.37
N ASP A 372 1.23 21.64 7.28
CA ASP A 372 0.13 21.73 6.32
C ASP A 372 0.21 20.60 5.27
N LYS A 373 1.44 20.12 4.98
CA LYS A 373 1.62 19.02 4.02
C LYS A 373 2.75 18.10 4.44
N ILE A 374 2.50 16.80 4.28
CA ILE A 374 3.52 15.74 4.32
C ILE A 374 3.71 15.24 2.90
N ILE A 375 4.90 15.38 2.36
CA ILE A 375 5.25 15.12 0.96
C ILE A 375 6.29 14.00 0.96
N SER A 376 5.90 12.80 0.52
CA SER A 376 6.76 11.63 0.68
C SER A 376 6.82 10.76 -0.57
N SER A 377 7.99 10.18 -0.81
CA SER A 377 8.18 9.11 -1.79
C SER A 377 7.69 7.74 -1.30
N VAL A 378 7.38 7.60 0.01
CA VAL A 378 6.93 6.37 0.64
C VAL A 378 5.61 6.60 1.38
N SER A 379 4.70 5.66 1.25
CA SER A 379 3.33 5.78 1.78
C SER A 379 3.13 5.16 3.17
N ASP A 380 4.15 4.56 3.77
CA ASP A 380 4.00 3.84 5.03
C ASP A 380 4.08 4.77 6.24
N SER A 381 3.11 4.65 7.15
CA SER A 381 3.01 5.50 8.34
C SER A 381 4.25 5.44 9.25
N TRP A 382 4.89 4.26 9.36
CA TRP A 382 6.13 4.12 10.15
C TRP A 382 7.33 4.90 9.58
N VAL A 383 7.25 5.35 8.32
CA VAL A 383 8.24 6.24 7.68
C VAL A 383 7.91 7.70 7.91
N ASN A 384 6.62 8.05 7.97
CA ASN A 384 6.15 9.41 7.92
C ASN A 384 5.66 9.94 9.28
N ASN A 385 5.29 9.07 10.22
CA ASN A 385 4.71 9.46 11.50
C ASN A 385 5.73 9.29 12.65
N PRO A 386 6.23 10.38 13.26
CA PRO A 386 7.20 10.30 14.34
C PRO A 386 6.63 9.75 15.65
N PHE A 387 5.30 9.72 15.82
CA PHE A 387 4.63 9.16 17.00
C PHE A 387 4.47 7.63 16.92
N ALA A 388 4.89 7.00 15.81
CA ALA A 388 4.78 5.56 15.59
C ALA A 388 3.35 5.02 15.91
N ASP A 389 3.25 3.95 16.71
CA ASP A 389 1.95 3.35 17.08
C ASP A 389 1.09 4.27 17.97
N ASP A 390 1.69 5.24 18.64
CA ASP A 390 0.95 6.18 19.49
C ASP A 390 0.27 7.30 18.71
N GLY A 391 0.64 7.49 17.45
CA GLY A 391 -0.02 8.43 16.56
C GLY A 391 -1.54 8.23 16.45
N LYS A 392 -2.01 7.00 16.63
CA LYS A 392 -3.44 6.67 16.66
C LYS A 392 -4.26 7.37 17.77
N TYR A 393 -3.58 7.89 18.78
CA TYR A 393 -4.20 8.61 19.90
C TYR A 393 -4.27 10.13 19.72
N ILE A 394 -3.73 10.65 18.62
CA ILE A 394 -3.69 12.10 18.35
C ILE A 394 -4.08 12.43 16.90
N THR A 395 -4.82 11.54 16.24
CA THR A 395 -5.24 11.73 14.84
C THR A 395 -6.14 12.94 14.65
N ASP A 396 -6.85 13.38 15.69
CA ASP A 396 -7.65 14.59 15.72
C ASP A 396 -6.84 15.89 15.56
N LEU A 397 -5.55 15.83 15.83
CA LEU A 397 -4.63 16.95 15.63
C LEU A 397 -4.03 16.99 14.22
N TYR A 398 -4.19 15.93 13.42
CA TYR A 398 -3.67 15.86 12.06
C TYR A 398 -4.54 16.66 11.11
N HIS A 399 -3.97 17.70 10.50
CA HIS A 399 -4.67 18.55 9.55
C HIS A 399 -3.91 18.74 8.22
N PHE A 400 -2.79 18.02 8.07
CA PHE A 400 -1.98 18.05 6.86
C PHE A 400 -2.62 17.27 5.71
N ASP A 401 -2.37 17.73 4.50
CA ASP A 401 -2.58 16.92 3.30
C ASP A 401 -1.39 15.97 3.10
N PHE A 402 -1.66 14.71 2.79
CA PHE A 402 -0.61 13.76 2.42
C PHE A 402 -0.42 13.70 0.91
N VAL A 403 0.77 14.12 0.45
CA VAL A 403 1.17 14.11 -0.96
C VAL A 403 2.11 12.95 -1.22
N TYR A 404 1.66 11.99 -2.01
CA TYR A 404 2.47 10.83 -2.38
C TYR A 404 3.17 11.08 -3.73
N LEU A 405 4.51 11.21 -3.68
CA LEU A 405 5.36 11.44 -4.84
C LEU A 405 5.65 10.16 -5.65
N GLN A 406 5.32 9.01 -5.10
CA GLN A 406 5.73 7.66 -5.53
C GLN A 406 7.25 7.40 -5.34
N ASN A 407 7.61 6.12 -5.28
CA ASN A 407 9.00 5.65 -5.34
C ASN A 407 9.34 4.97 -6.69
N GLY A 408 8.38 4.90 -7.60
CA GLY A 408 8.49 4.35 -8.94
C GLY A 408 7.15 4.37 -9.65
N VAL A 409 7.15 4.50 -10.97
CA VAL A 409 5.92 4.51 -11.77
C VAL A 409 5.08 3.26 -11.49
N ILE A 410 3.84 3.44 -11.08
CA ILE A 410 2.90 2.35 -10.80
C ILE A 410 2.48 1.73 -12.13
N LYS A 411 2.88 0.50 -12.39
CA LYS A 411 2.59 -0.25 -13.63
C LYS A 411 1.82 -1.55 -13.40
N ASP A 412 2.02 -2.17 -12.24
CA ASP A 412 1.34 -3.38 -11.80
C ASP A 412 0.09 -3.02 -10.97
N ASP A 413 -0.81 -3.96 -10.73
CA ASP A 413 -1.94 -3.71 -9.84
C ASP A 413 -1.50 -3.70 -8.38
N LEU A 414 -1.46 -2.51 -7.81
CA LEU A 414 -1.15 -2.26 -6.40
C LEU A 414 -2.38 -1.83 -5.60
N SER A 415 -3.59 -2.01 -6.12
CA SER A 415 -4.81 -1.58 -5.45
C SER A 415 -5.02 -2.22 -4.07
N TRP A 416 -4.48 -3.40 -3.84
CA TRP A 416 -4.46 -4.05 -2.53
C TRP A 416 -3.62 -3.32 -1.48
N TYR A 417 -2.69 -2.46 -1.90
CA TYR A 417 -1.75 -1.76 -1.02
C TYR A 417 -1.98 -0.24 -0.97
N ILE A 418 -2.25 0.39 -2.11
CA ILE A 418 -2.34 1.85 -2.21
C ILE A 418 -3.74 2.36 -2.61
N ASN A 419 -4.81 1.58 -2.41
CA ASN A 419 -6.13 2.15 -2.62
C ASN A 419 -6.43 3.24 -1.55
N ARG A 420 -7.34 4.15 -1.89
CA ARG A 420 -7.67 5.31 -1.05
C ARG A 420 -8.11 4.93 0.37
N ASN A 421 -8.80 3.81 0.55
CA ASN A 421 -9.24 3.37 1.87
C ASN A 421 -8.10 2.91 2.78
N LEU A 422 -6.97 2.48 2.18
CA LEU A 422 -5.80 2.01 2.93
C LEU A 422 -4.77 3.11 3.17
N LYS A 423 -4.59 4.05 2.22
CA LYS A 423 -3.50 5.03 2.26
C LYS A 423 -3.95 6.49 2.21
N HIS A 424 -5.17 6.76 1.82
CA HIS A 424 -5.82 8.07 1.83
C HIS A 424 -4.91 9.25 1.39
N PHE A 425 -4.36 9.15 0.17
CA PHE A 425 -3.58 10.27 -0.37
C PHE A 425 -4.51 11.42 -0.76
N ASP A 426 -4.21 12.62 -0.28
CA ASP A 426 -4.88 13.84 -0.73
C ASP A 426 -4.44 14.17 -2.16
N LEU A 427 -3.15 13.92 -2.45
CA LEU A 427 -2.61 14.05 -3.79
C LEU A 427 -1.61 12.92 -4.09
N LEU A 428 -1.75 12.29 -5.26
CA LEU A 428 -0.85 11.28 -5.79
C LEU A 428 -0.36 11.73 -7.17
N LEU A 429 0.97 11.77 -7.34
CA LEU A 429 1.58 12.15 -8.61
C LEU A 429 1.58 10.96 -9.59
N THR A 430 1.50 11.27 -10.89
CA THR A 430 1.60 10.28 -11.97
C THR A 430 2.49 10.81 -13.10
N SER A 431 3.02 9.88 -13.91
CA SER A 431 3.95 10.20 -15.00
C SER A 431 3.30 10.14 -16.38
N SER A 432 2.15 9.47 -16.49
CA SER A 432 1.51 9.22 -17.77
C SER A 432 -0.02 9.23 -17.69
N ASN A 433 -0.67 9.45 -18.85
CA ASN A 433 -2.11 9.36 -18.95
C ASN A 433 -2.63 7.93 -18.69
N LYS A 434 -1.85 6.89 -19.01
CA LYS A 434 -2.24 5.50 -18.75
C LYS A 434 -2.23 5.19 -17.25
N GLU A 435 -1.18 5.60 -16.55
CA GLU A 435 -1.07 5.48 -15.11
C GLU A 435 -2.20 6.23 -14.40
N TYR A 436 -2.43 7.49 -14.76
CA TYR A 436 -3.51 8.32 -14.23
C TYR A 436 -4.88 7.64 -14.39
N LYS A 437 -5.19 7.12 -15.60
CA LYS A 437 -6.45 6.43 -15.87
C LYS A 437 -6.59 5.13 -15.06
N SER A 438 -5.50 4.39 -14.84
CA SER A 438 -5.53 3.15 -14.07
C SER A 438 -5.89 3.39 -12.60
N LEU A 439 -5.44 4.49 -12.02
CA LEU A 439 -5.71 4.88 -10.65
C LEU A 439 -7.14 5.41 -10.43
N LEU A 440 -7.83 5.81 -11.50
CA LEU A 440 -9.25 6.18 -11.45
C LEU A 440 -10.19 4.97 -11.48
N THR A 441 -9.67 3.75 -11.58
CA THR A 441 -10.51 2.55 -11.55
C THR A 441 -11.09 2.31 -10.16
N PHE A 442 -12.20 1.58 -10.11
CA PHE A 442 -12.90 1.29 -8.87
C PHE A 442 -12.02 0.63 -7.79
N ASN A 443 -11.06 -0.21 -8.20
CA ASN A 443 -10.18 -0.90 -7.24
C ASN A 443 -9.29 0.05 -6.44
N TYR A 444 -8.83 1.17 -7.04
CA TYR A 444 -8.00 2.16 -6.37
C TYR A 444 -8.81 3.21 -5.60
N LYS A 445 -10.05 3.47 -6.01
CA LYS A 445 -10.99 4.41 -5.37
C LYS A 445 -10.51 5.86 -5.31
N TYR A 446 -9.51 6.24 -6.12
CA TYR A 446 -9.12 7.64 -6.25
C TYR A 446 -10.04 8.37 -7.21
N GLU A 447 -10.27 9.63 -6.91
CA GLU A 447 -10.99 10.56 -7.77
C GLU A 447 -10.01 11.46 -8.54
N LYS A 448 -10.50 12.13 -9.57
CA LYS A 448 -9.68 13.09 -10.32
C LYS A 448 -9.01 14.13 -9.42
N ARG A 449 -9.65 14.51 -8.33
CA ARG A 449 -9.09 15.48 -7.37
C ARG A 449 -7.88 14.96 -6.58
N ASN A 450 -7.67 13.66 -6.49
CA ASN A 450 -6.53 13.07 -5.78
C ASN A 450 -5.32 12.81 -6.68
N LEU A 451 -5.43 13.01 -8.00
CA LEU A 451 -4.40 12.62 -8.95
C LEU A 451 -3.88 13.82 -9.74
N LEU A 452 -2.57 13.88 -9.95
CA LEU A 452 -1.93 14.92 -10.71
C LEU A 452 -0.85 14.33 -11.64
N ILE A 453 -0.89 14.68 -12.91
CA ILE A 453 0.15 14.27 -13.87
C ILE A 453 1.25 15.34 -13.89
N THR A 454 2.38 15.06 -13.27
CA THR A 454 3.54 15.97 -13.20
C THR A 454 4.79 15.40 -13.83
N GLY A 455 4.86 14.06 -13.96
CA GLY A 455 6.11 13.32 -13.99
C GLY A 455 6.70 13.18 -12.57
N LEU A 456 7.81 12.49 -12.43
CA LEU A 456 8.45 12.29 -11.12
C LEU A 456 9.56 13.34 -10.92
N PRO A 457 9.67 13.98 -9.75
CA PRO A 457 10.70 15.00 -9.46
C PRO A 457 12.13 14.58 -9.80
N ARG A 458 12.51 13.32 -9.51
CA ARG A 458 13.85 12.81 -9.78
C ARG A 458 14.21 12.71 -11.27
N PHE A 459 13.22 12.75 -12.16
CA PHE A 459 13.49 12.73 -13.62
C PHE A 459 14.21 14.00 -14.10
N ASP A 460 13.98 15.15 -13.44
CA ASP A 460 14.71 16.37 -13.76
C ASP A 460 16.22 16.22 -13.52
N ASN A 461 16.59 15.53 -12.43
CA ASN A 461 18.00 15.28 -12.13
C ASN A 461 18.62 14.25 -13.09
N LEU A 462 17.88 13.23 -13.51
CA LEU A 462 18.36 12.26 -14.51
C LEU A 462 18.77 12.94 -15.82
N ILE A 463 17.95 13.86 -16.31
CA ILE A 463 18.29 14.62 -17.53
C ILE A 463 19.51 15.52 -17.31
N LYS A 464 19.64 16.17 -16.15
CA LYS A 464 20.82 16.96 -15.81
C LYS A 464 22.08 16.09 -15.76
N LEU A 465 22.02 14.95 -15.09
CA LEU A 465 23.15 14.02 -15.01
C LEU A 465 23.55 13.49 -16.39
N GLN A 466 22.59 13.20 -17.25
CA GLN A 466 22.86 12.74 -18.61
C GLN A 466 23.65 13.78 -19.46
N LYS A 467 23.51 15.07 -19.14
CA LYS A 467 24.25 16.14 -19.84
C LYS A 467 25.70 16.29 -19.36
N ILE A 468 25.97 15.94 -18.09
CA ILE A 468 27.27 16.16 -17.44
C ILE A 468 28.09 14.88 -17.25
N ILE A 469 27.43 13.73 -17.14
CA ILE A 469 28.09 12.43 -16.97
C ILE A 469 28.26 11.80 -18.36
N GLU A 470 29.51 11.46 -18.69
CA GLU A 470 29.80 10.72 -19.91
C GLU A 470 29.21 9.31 -19.84
N LYS A 471 28.53 8.91 -20.90
CA LYS A 471 27.99 7.55 -21.07
C LYS A 471 29.17 6.59 -21.25
N LYS A 472 29.33 5.68 -20.29
CA LYS A 472 30.36 4.63 -20.30
C LYS A 472 29.82 3.36 -20.97
N LYS A 473 30.72 2.53 -21.46
CA LYS A 473 30.40 1.19 -21.96
C LYS A 473 30.08 0.23 -20.79
N ILE A 474 28.98 0.51 -20.06
CA ILE A 474 28.54 -0.27 -18.91
C ILE A 474 27.19 -0.93 -19.23
N ILE A 475 27.12 -2.24 -18.99
CA ILE A 475 25.88 -3.02 -18.97
C ILE A 475 25.45 -3.16 -17.52
N LEU A 476 24.29 -2.54 -17.18
CA LEU A 476 23.74 -2.59 -15.84
C LEU A 476 22.67 -3.68 -15.75
N ILE A 477 22.87 -4.64 -14.86
CA ILE A 477 21.85 -5.62 -14.49
C ILE A 477 21.22 -5.18 -13.17
N PHE A 478 19.92 -4.88 -13.16
CA PHE A 478 19.21 -4.37 -12.00
C PHE A 478 17.81 -5.00 -11.88
N PRO A 479 17.70 -6.23 -11.38
CA PRO A 479 16.46 -6.96 -11.31
C PRO A 479 15.66 -6.64 -10.05
N THR A 480 14.35 -6.87 -10.10
CA THR A 480 13.45 -6.79 -8.96
C THR A 480 13.68 -7.93 -7.98
N TRP A 481 13.53 -7.65 -6.70
CA TRP A 481 13.50 -8.67 -5.65
C TRP A 481 12.28 -9.59 -5.78
N ARG A 482 12.34 -10.74 -5.12
CA ARG A 482 11.22 -11.69 -5.03
C ARG A 482 10.83 -11.87 -3.57
N ILE A 483 9.56 -11.66 -3.25
CA ILE A 483 9.05 -11.78 -1.87
C ILE A 483 9.22 -13.19 -1.32
N TYR A 484 9.10 -14.19 -2.18
CA TYR A 484 9.15 -15.61 -1.81
C TYR A 484 10.57 -16.19 -1.66
N ILE A 485 11.61 -15.46 -2.06
CA ILE A 485 13.01 -15.85 -1.91
C ILE A 485 13.85 -14.85 -1.12
N LYS A 486 13.24 -13.77 -0.59
CA LYS A 486 13.94 -12.86 0.31
C LYS A 486 14.41 -13.62 1.55
N GLY A 487 15.59 -13.29 2.07
CA GLY A 487 16.11 -13.87 3.31
C GLY A 487 15.17 -13.65 4.51
N VAL A 488 15.34 -14.48 5.53
CA VAL A 488 14.62 -14.30 6.80
C VAL A 488 15.09 -13.03 7.48
N ARG A 489 14.16 -12.23 8.00
CA ARG A 489 14.50 -11.04 8.77
C ARG A 489 14.83 -11.47 10.21
N ASP A 490 15.99 -11.09 10.71
CA ASP A 490 16.35 -11.24 12.11
C ASP A 490 15.39 -10.39 12.96
N LEU A 491 14.74 -10.99 13.95
CA LEU A 491 13.74 -10.32 14.75
C LEU A 491 14.32 -9.32 15.77
N VAL A 492 15.62 -9.47 16.08
CA VAL A 492 16.31 -8.61 17.05
C VAL A 492 16.97 -7.42 16.35
N THR A 493 17.75 -7.71 15.29
CA THR A 493 18.49 -6.67 14.55
C THR A 493 17.66 -6.03 13.44
N LEU A 494 16.49 -6.59 13.12
CA LEU A 494 15.62 -6.21 12.02
C LEU A 494 16.31 -6.25 10.63
N LYS A 495 17.49 -6.83 10.54
CA LYS A 495 18.24 -7.00 9.29
C LYS A 495 17.90 -8.33 8.62
N THR A 496 17.94 -8.36 7.31
CA THR A 496 17.75 -9.60 6.56
C THR A 496 19.01 -10.46 6.67
N ILE A 497 18.86 -11.72 7.05
CA ILE A 497 19.97 -12.67 7.21
C ILE A 497 20.30 -13.27 5.85
N LYS A 498 21.60 -13.52 5.61
CA LYS A 498 22.07 -14.31 4.49
C LYS A 498 21.48 -15.73 4.54
N SER A 499 20.96 -16.22 3.43
CA SER A 499 20.29 -17.52 3.36
C SER A 499 20.95 -18.42 2.32
N GLU A 500 21.54 -19.55 2.74
CA GLU A 500 22.13 -20.54 1.85
C GLU A 500 21.11 -21.12 0.84
N ARG A 501 19.82 -21.11 1.16
CA ARG A 501 18.76 -21.54 0.23
C ARG A 501 18.63 -20.64 -0.99
N PHE A 502 19.14 -19.42 -0.93
CA PHE A 502 19.10 -18.49 -2.05
C PHE A 502 19.84 -19.04 -3.26
N THR A 503 20.96 -19.74 -3.08
CA THR A 503 21.77 -20.33 -4.15
C THR A 503 21.04 -21.46 -4.90
N ASN A 504 20.02 -22.06 -4.30
CA ASN A 504 19.19 -23.09 -4.95
C ASN A 504 18.00 -22.52 -5.74
N THR A 505 17.83 -21.20 -5.76
CA THR A 505 16.71 -20.58 -6.47
C THR A 505 16.96 -20.45 -7.97
N THR A 506 15.90 -20.51 -8.76
CA THR A 506 15.94 -20.24 -10.21
C THR A 506 16.48 -18.84 -10.50
N TYR A 507 16.16 -17.87 -9.62
CA TYR A 507 16.62 -16.49 -9.69
C TYR A 507 18.15 -16.40 -9.59
N PHE A 508 18.76 -16.97 -8.53
CA PHE A 508 20.21 -16.98 -8.37
C PHE A 508 20.89 -17.68 -9.53
N ASN A 509 20.44 -18.89 -9.84
CA ASN A 509 21.03 -19.71 -10.90
C ASN A 509 21.00 -19.00 -12.26
N PHE A 510 19.90 -18.30 -12.57
CA PHE A 510 19.79 -17.56 -13.82
C PHE A 510 20.81 -16.41 -13.88
N TYR A 511 20.82 -15.53 -12.89
CA TYR A 511 21.69 -14.35 -12.93
C TYR A 511 23.17 -14.72 -12.76
N ASN A 512 23.51 -15.70 -11.92
CA ASN A 512 24.88 -16.16 -11.77
C ASN A 512 25.42 -16.77 -13.08
N LYS A 513 24.61 -17.57 -13.78
CA LYS A 513 24.95 -18.09 -15.10
C LYS A 513 25.04 -17.01 -16.17
N LEU A 514 24.22 -15.95 -16.08
CA LEU A 514 24.25 -14.85 -17.04
C LEU A 514 25.55 -14.05 -16.94
N ILE A 515 25.94 -13.63 -15.72
CA ILE A 515 27.16 -12.82 -15.52
C ILE A 515 28.44 -13.63 -15.77
N ASN A 516 28.37 -14.97 -15.76
CA ASN A 516 29.50 -15.89 -16.04
C ASN A 516 29.36 -16.59 -17.41
N ASN A 517 28.51 -16.10 -18.31
CA ASN A 517 28.36 -16.69 -19.64
C ASN A 517 29.57 -16.39 -20.51
N GLN A 518 30.34 -17.42 -20.89
CA GLN A 518 31.61 -17.29 -21.58
C GLN A 518 31.50 -16.49 -22.89
N LYS A 519 30.47 -16.79 -23.72
CA LYS A 519 30.25 -16.08 -24.98
C LYS A 519 29.97 -14.60 -24.75
N LEU A 520 29.18 -14.27 -23.71
CA LEU A 520 28.90 -12.89 -23.36
C LEU A 520 30.15 -12.16 -22.87
N LEU A 521 30.92 -12.78 -21.98
CA LEU A 521 32.17 -12.22 -21.44
C LEU A 521 33.19 -11.92 -22.54
N GLU A 522 33.37 -12.86 -23.51
CA GLU A 522 34.25 -12.66 -24.65
C GLU A 522 33.86 -11.47 -25.51
N ILE A 523 32.57 -11.34 -25.87
CA ILE A 523 32.06 -10.22 -26.66
C ILE A 523 32.18 -8.89 -25.91
N MET A 524 31.87 -8.88 -24.59
CA MET A 524 32.03 -7.69 -23.77
C MET A 524 33.47 -7.22 -23.71
N LYS A 525 34.41 -8.16 -23.48
CA LYS A 525 35.86 -7.87 -23.47
C LYS A 525 36.35 -7.31 -24.81
N ASN A 526 35.96 -7.92 -25.92
CA ASN A 526 36.38 -7.48 -27.27
C ASN A 526 35.82 -6.11 -27.66
N ASN A 527 34.78 -5.64 -27.00
CA ASN A 527 34.16 -4.35 -27.25
C ASN A 527 34.33 -3.34 -26.09
N ASP A 528 35.21 -3.63 -25.11
CA ASP A 528 35.51 -2.79 -23.92
C ASP A 528 34.30 -2.50 -23.03
N TYR A 529 33.32 -3.39 -22.97
CA TYR A 529 32.18 -3.25 -22.05
C TYR A 529 32.49 -3.87 -20.70
N LEU A 530 32.09 -3.18 -19.64
CA LEU A 530 32.04 -3.66 -18.26
C LEU A 530 30.60 -3.97 -17.84
N GLY A 531 30.44 -4.88 -16.90
CA GLY A 531 29.15 -5.22 -16.32
C GLY A 531 29.05 -4.82 -14.85
N ILE A 532 27.91 -4.29 -14.46
CA ILE A 532 27.58 -4.05 -13.06
C ILE A 532 26.28 -4.76 -12.76
N PHE A 533 26.31 -5.65 -11.78
CA PHE A 533 25.13 -6.32 -11.26
C PHE A 533 24.78 -5.73 -9.89
N CYS A 534 23.66 -5.04 -9.81
CA CYS A 534 23.17 -4.38 -8.62
C CYS A 534 21.93 -5.10 -8.09
N LEU A 535 22.02 -5.73 -6.93
CA LEU A 535 20.88 -6.39 -6.29
C LEU A 535 19.97 -5.39 -5.60
N HIS A 536 18.69 -5.71 -5.57
CA HIS A 536 17.72 -4.91 -4.83
C HIS A 536 18.02 -4.97 -3.31
N PRO A 537 17.93 -3.86 -2.56
CA PRO A 537 18.24 -3.82 -1.12
C PRO A 537 17.49 -4.85 -0.26
N ASN A 538 16.31 -5.29 -0.68
CA ASN A 538 15.54 -6.33 0.02
C ASN A 538 16.19 -7.72 0.01
N PHE A 539 17.22 -7.94 -0.80
CA PHE A 539 18.00 -9.17 -0.79
C PHE A 539 19.16 -9.15 0.24
N ALA A 540 19.39 -8.01 0.90
CA ALA A 540 20.48 -7.85 1.86
C ALA A 540 21.83 -8.40 1.36
N LYS A 541 22.53 -9.17 2.20
CA LYS A 541 23.85 -9.73 1.90
C LYS A 541 23.87 -10.89 0.89
N GLN A 542 22.77 -11.16 0.17
CA GLN A 542 22.75 -12.26 -0.82
C GLN A 542 23.67 -11.99 -2.02
N TRP A 543 24.09 -10.76 -2.22
CA TRP A 543 25.05 -10.39 -3.25
C TRP A 543 26.39 -11.13 -3.12
N GLU A 544 26.82 -11.52 -1.92
CA GLU A 544 28.05 -12.25 -1.63
C GLU A 544 28.07 -13.68 -2.19
N TYR A 545 26.96 -14.20 -2.67
CA TYR A 545 26.89 -15.53 -3.28
C TYR A 545 27.18 -15.54 -4.78
N PHE A 546 27.17 -14.37 -5.44
CA PHE A 546 27.40 -14.30 -6.87
C PHE A 546 28.90 -14.33 -7.20
N ASP A 547 29.25 -15.10 -8.22
CA ASP A 547 30.63 -15.23 -8.67
C ASP A 547 31.00 -14.01 -9.52
N GLU A 548 31.80 -13.11 -8.97
CA GLU A 548 32.38 -11.99 -9.71
C GLU A 548 33.48 -12.48 -10.68
N ASN A 549 33.73 -11.68 -11.70
CA ASN A 549 34.80 -11.93 -12.67
C ASN A 549 35.43 -10.60 -13.14
N THR A 550 36.36 -10.65 -14.09
CA THR A 550 37.07 -9.44 -14.57
C THR A 550 36.21 -8.46 -15.33
N ILE A 551 35.00 -8.85 -15.76
CA ILE A 551 34.08 -8.05 -16.54
C ILE A 551 32.91 -7.57 -15.66
N PHE A 552 32.29 -8.46 -14.87
CA PHE A 552 31.15 -8.16 -14.00
C PHE A 552 31.57 -7.98 -12.55
N THR A 553 31.17 -6.82 -12.00
CA THR A 553 31.23 -6.51 -10.56
C THR A 553 29.83 -6.59 -9.97
N VAL A 554 29.70 -7.26 -8.82
CA VAL A 554 28.43 -7.36 -8.07
C VAL A 554 28.43 -6.32 -6.95
N LYS A 555 27.38 -5.51 -6.86
CA LYS A 555 27.29 -4.42 -5.88
C LYS A 555 26.06 -4.58 -4.97
N GLU A 556 26.29 -4.43 -3.66
CA GLU A 556 25.22 -4.36 -2.68
C GLU A 556 24.39 -3.07 -2.83
N LYS A 557 25.07 -1.95 -3.05
CA LYS A 557 24.46 -0.61 -3.19
C LYS A 557 25.10 0.14 -4.35
N CYS A 558 24.26 0.85 -5.07
CA CYS A 558 24.68 1.77 -6.13
C CYS A 558 24.02 3.13 -5.89
N ASN A 559 24.72 4.21 -6.20
CA ASN A 559 24.03 5.48 -6.44
C ASN A 559 23.16 5.31 -7.68
N GLN A 560 21.85 5.16 -7.46
CA GLN A 560 20.93 4.75 -8.53
C GLN A 560 20.94 5.72 -9.69
N GLN A 561 20.95 7.02 -9.46
CA GLN A 561 20.87 8.02 -10.52
C GLN A 561 22.18 8.10 -11.32
N GLU A 562 23.33 8.06 -10.65
CA GLU A 562 24.62 8.12 -11.30
C GLU A 562 24.86 6.86 -12.15
N ILE A 563 24.60 5.68 -11.59
CA ILE A 563 24.82 4.44 -12.34
C ILE A 563 23.90 4.32 -13.57
N LEU A 564 22.67 4.83 -13.48
CA LEU A 564 21.78 4.92 -14.63
C LEU A 564 22.31 5.91 -15.68
N ALA A 565 22.85 7.07 -15.25
CA ALA A 565 23.42 8.05 -16.15
C ALA A 565 24.69 7.52 -16.86
N GLU A 566 25.57 6.80 -16.15
CA GLU A 566 26.79 6.21 -16.70
C GLU A 566 26.52 5.02 -17.64
N SER A 567 25.49 4.21 -17.37
CA SER A 567 25.28 2.95 -18.09
C SER A 567 24.75 3.14 -19.51
N SER A 568 25.13 2.23 -20.40
CA SER A 568 24.73 2.19 -21.81
C SER A 568 23.52 1.32 -22.09
N LEU A 569 23.34 0.25 -21.32
CA LEU A 569 22.26 -0.73 -21.48
C LEU A 569 21.77 -1.17 -20.10
N LEU A 570 20.46 -1.23 -19.92
CA LEU A 570 19.82 -1.78 -18.71
C LEU A 570 19.26 -3.16 -19.02
N ILE A 571 19.58 -4.12 -18.17
CA ILE A 571 18.96 -5.45 -18.13
C ILE A 571 18.16 -5.51 -16.83
N THR A 572 16.87 -5.66 -16.95
CA THR A 572 15.97 -5.74 -15.80
C THR A 572 14.81 -6.70 -16.10
N ASP A 573 13.93 -6.88 -15.14
CA ASP A 573 12.78 -7.79 -15.26
C ASP A 573 11.44 -7.03 -15.09
N PHE A 574 10.93 -6.98 -13.85
CA PHE A 574 9.69 -6.31 -13.48
C PHE A 574 9.92 -4.99 -12.72
N SER A 575 11.16 -4.53 -12.56
CA SER A 575 11.47 -3.31 -11.84
C SER A 575 10.98 -2.06 -12.57
N SER A 576 10.45 -1.09 -11.82
CA SER A 576 10.06 0.21 -12.38
C SER A 576 11.24 1.09 -12.79
N ILE A 577 12.47 0.70 -12.48
CA ILE A 577 13.68 1.45 -12.81
C ILE A 577 13.86 1.67 -14.32
N PHE A 578 13.24 0.82 -15.16
CA PHE A 578 13.30 1.01 -16.60
C PHE A 578 12.59 2.28 -17.09
N PHE A 579 11.64 2.83 -16.31
CA PHE A 579 11.05 4.12 -16.62
C PHE A 579 12.06 5.24 -16.45
N ASP A 580 12.88 5.19 -15.40
CA ASP A 580 14.00 6.13 -15.18
C ASP A 580 15.01 6.06 -16.32
N PHE A 581 15.40 4.86 -16.72
CA PHE A 581 16.35 4.63 -17.81
C PHE A 581 15.76 5.05 -19.17
N GLY A 582 14.49 4.75 -19.41
CA GLY A 582 13.75 5.17 -20.59
C GLY A 582 13.57 6.70 -20.67
N TYR A 583 13.39 7.37 -19.52
CA TYR A 583 13.33 8.83 -19.48
C TYR A 583 14.66 9.49 -19.99
N MET A 584 15.78 8.79 -19.88
CA MET A 584 17.07 9.17 -20.49
C MET A 584 17.23 8.69 -21.95
N LEU A 585 16.19 8.11 -22.57
CA LEU A 585 16.24 7.56 -23.94
C LEU A 585 17.33 6.49 -24.11
N LYS A 586 17.52 5.65 -23.11
CA LYS A 586 18.49 4.55 -23.13
C LYS A 586 17.82 3.19 -23.31
N PRO A 587 18.49 2.21 -23.96
CA PRO A 587 17.91 0.91 -24.26
C PRO A 587 17.80 -0.01 -23.03
N THR A 588 16.72 -0.77 -22.96
CA THR A 588 16.44 -1.75 -21.91
C THR A 588 16.18 -3.12 -22.52
N ILE A 589 16.59 -4.20 -21.84
CA ILE A 589 16.17 -5.60 -22.12
C ILE A 589 15.40 -6.10 -20.90
N PHE A 590 14.20 -6.65 -21.11
CA PHE A 590 13.41 -7.28 -20.08
C PHE A 590 13.67 -8.78 -20.02
N VAL A 591 14.07 -9.30 -18.85
CA VAL A 591 14.39 -10.70 -18.63
C VAL A 591 13.36 -11.31 -17.69
N GLN A 592 12.38 -12.02 -18.23
CA GLN A 592 11.20 -12.51 -17.52
C GLN A 592 11.13 -14.05 -17.51
N PHE A 593 12.23 -14.72 -17.14
CA PHE A 593 12.35 -16.19 -17.10
C PHE A 593 11.40 -16.85 -16.08
N ASP A 594 10.98 -16.12 -15.05
CA ASP A 594 10.08 -16.55 -13.96
C ASP A 594 8.74 -15.82 -13.99
N HIS A 595 8.25 -15.42 -15.18
CA HIS A 595 7.08 -14.57 -15.35
C HIS A 595 5.83 -15.09 -14.61
N GLU A 596 5.51 -16.38 -14.76
CA GLU A 596 4.31 -16.97 -14.12
C GLU A 596 4.45 -16.97 -12.59
N GLU A 597 5.62 -17.40 -12.08
CA GLU A 597 5.90 -17.43 -10.65
C GLU A 597 5.79 -16.02 -10.02
N TYR A 598 6.36 -15.02 -10.71
CA TYR A 598 6.30 -13.64 -10.26
C TYR A 598 4.85 -13.10 -10.22
N ARG A 599 4.07 -13.34 -11.27
CA ARG A 599 2.68 -12.87 -11.36
C ARG A 599 1.76 -13.53 -10.34
N ASN A 600 1.99 -14.79 -10.03
CA ASN A 600 1.20 -15.52 -9.04
C ASN A 600 1.57 -15.17 -7.59
N ASN A 601 2.84 -14.82 -7.31
CA ASN A 601 3.34 -14.71 -5.94
C ASN A 601 3.70 -13.29 -5.49
N GLN A 602 3.79 -12.30 -6.39
CA GLN A 602 4.23 -10.97 -6.01
C GLN A 602 3.25 -9.87 -6.41
N TYR A 603 3.13 -9.55 -7.70
CA TYR A 603 2.25 -8.48 -8.18
C TYR A 603 1.36 -8.94 -9.32
N PRO A 604 0.04 -8.81 -9.23
CA PRO A 604 -0.88 -9.01 -10.34
C PRO A 604 -0.58 -8.06 -11.50
N LYS A 605 -0.94 -8.46 -12.71
CA LYS A 605 -0.79 -7.63 -13.89
C LYS A 605 -1.67 -6.37 -13.76
N GLY A 606 -1.05 -5.19 -13.95
CA GLY A 606 -1.73 -3.91 -14.01
C GLY A 606 -2.03 -3.48 -15.47
N TYR A 607 -2.02 -2.15 -15.69
CA TYR A 607 -2.34 -1.56 -16.99
C TYR A 607 -1.21 -1.66 -18.02
N PHE A 608 0.03 -1.86 -17.56
CA PHE A 608 1.21 -1.85 -18.43
C PHE A 608 1.40 -3.20 -19.10
N ASP A 609 1.50 -3.18 -20.42
CA ASP A 609 1.75 -4.35 -21.24
C ASP A 609 3.17 -4.29 -21.82
N TYR A 610 4.02 -5.21 -21.38
CA TYR A 610 5.42 -5.22 -21.79
C TYR A 610 5.62 -5.42 -23.31
N GLU A 611 4.74 -6.19 -23.96
CA GLU A 611 4.83 -6.42 -25.41
C GLU A 611 4.43 -5.17 -26.22
N LYS A 612 3.41 -4.44 -25.76
CA LYS A 612 2.85 -3.27 -26.46
C LYS A 612 3.50 -1.97 -26.02
N ASP A 613 3.79 -1.83 -24.72
CA ASP A 613 4.25 -0.60 -24.08
C ASP A 613 5.73 -0.65 -23.69
N GLY A 614 6.33 -1.84 -23.60
CA GLY A 614 7.70 -2.04 -23.13
C GLY A 614 8.75 -1.27 -23.92
N PHE A 615 9.76 -0.79 -23.22
CA PHE A 615 10.85 0.05 -23.75
C PHE A 615 12.01 -0.77 -24.33
N GLY A 616 11.86 -2.07 -24.46
CA GLY A 616 12.85 -2.99 -24.96
C GLY A 616 12.27 -4.38 -25.29
N PRO A 617 13.10 -5.30 -25.81
CA PRO A 617 12.71 -6.68 -26.06
C PRO A 617 12.49 -7.44 -24.75
N ILE A 618 11.64 -8.47 -24.80
CA ILE A 618 11.39 -9.39 -23.68
C ILE A 618 12.08 -10.71 -23.98
N CYS A 619 12.85 -11.20 -23.02
CA CYS A 619 13.52 -12.49 -23.05
C CYS A 619 13.02 -13.39 -21.91
N TYR A 620 12.55 -14.58 -22.26
CA TYR A 620 12.04 -15.57 -21.30
C TYR A 620 13.09 -16.64 -20.92
N GLY A 621 14.31 -16.53 -21.43
CA GLY A 621 15.38 -17.51 -21.14
C GLY A 621 16.77 -17.01 -21.50
N MET A 622 17.78 -17.80 -21.11
CA MET A 622 19.21 -17.46 -21.20
C MET A 622 19.66 -17.17 -22.64
N GLN A 623 19.30 -18.03 -23.58
CA GLN A 623 19.77 -17.89 -24.97
C GLN A 623 19.26 -16.57 -25.60
N CYS A 624 17.99 -16.25 -25.41
CA CYS A 624 17.42 -14.98 -25.86
C CYS A 624 18.11 -13.79 -25.21
N THR A 625 18.31 -13.84 -23.88
CA THR A 625 18.96 -12.78 -23.12
C THR A 625 20.37 -12.50 -23.63
N VAL A 626 21.21 -13.52 -23.75
CA VAL A 626 22.59 -13.38 -24.25
C VAL A 626 22.60 -12.86 -25.67
N LYS A 627 21.73 -13.37 -26.56
CA LYS A 627 21.63 -12.94 -27.96
C LYS A 627 21.26 -11.44 -28.06
N GLU A 628 20.26 -10.98 -27.30
CA GLU A 628 19.85 -9.56 -27.33
C GLU A 628 20.92 -8.63 -26.74
N ILE A 629 21.62 -9.05 -25.66
CA ILE A 629 22.73 -8.26 -25.11
C ILE A 629 23.82 -8.10 -26.15
N ILE A 630 24.25 -9.18 -26.81
CA ILE A 630 25.27 -9.15 -27.86
C ILE A 630 24.83 -8.24 -29.01
N SER A 631 23.57 -8.38 -29.45
CA SER A 631 23.03 -7.51 -30.51
C SER A 631 23.08 -6.02 -30.16
N TYR A 632 22.83 -5.67 -28.88
CA TYR A 632 22.95 -4.27 -28.45
C TYR A 632 24.42 -3.82 -28.38
N ILE A 633 25.34 -4.67 -27.92
CA ILE A 633 26.78 -4.35 -27.89
C ILE A 633 27.28 -4.05 -29.30
N GLU A 634 26.99 -4.93 -30.26
CA GLU A 634 27.38 -4.78 -31.66
C GLU A 634 26.82 -3.50 -32.30
N ASN A 635 25.64 -3.05 -31.86
CA ASN A 635 25.01 -1.81 -32.29
C ASN A 635 25.30 -0.65 -31.30
N LYS A 636 26.41 -0.66 -30.55
CA LYS A 636 26.85 0.40 -29.62
C LYS A 636 25.79 0.84 -28.61
N CYS A 637 24.90 -0.08 -28.23
CA CYS A 637 23.77 0.16 -27.34
C CYS A 637 22.88 1.35 -27.79
N GLU A 638 22.58 1.41 -29.08
CA GLU A 638 21.65 2.41 -29.60
C GLU A 638 20.20 2.02 -29.34
N LEU A 639 19.38 3.02 -29.01
CA LEU A 639 17.95 2.80 -28.76
C LEU A 639 17.22 2.56 -30.08
N LYS A 640 16.61 1.38 -30.25
CA LYS A 640 15.84 1.04 -31.46
C LYS A 640 14.65 2.00 -31.64
N LYS A 641 14.37 2.45 -32.87
CA LYS A 641 13.33 3.44 -33.20
C LYS A 641 11.92 3.09 -32.67
N ILE A 642 11.59 1.81 -32.61
CA ILE A 642 10.29 1.36 -32.06
C ILE A 642 10.18 1.68 -30.56
N TYR A 643 11.23 1.45 -29.79
CA TYR A 643 11.23 1.70 -28.33
C TYR A 643 11.30 3.19 -28.03
N PHE A 644 12.06 3.97 -28.83
CA PHE A 644 12.03 5.42 -28.76
C PHE A 644 10.60 5.98 -28.89
N LYS A 645 9.83 5.49 -29.88
CA LYS A 645 8.43 5.92 -30.07
C LYS A 645 7.55 5.51 -28.87
N ARG A 646 7.75 4.31 -28.29
CA ARG A 646 7.00 3.84 -27.12
C ARG A 646 7.30 4.70 -25.90
N ILE A 647 8.55 5.02 -25.62
CA ILE A 647 8.98 5.91 -24.52
C ILE A 647 8.33 7.28 -24.66
N LYS A 648 8.45 7.92 -25.84
CA LYS A 648 7.87 9.24 -26.08
C LYS A 648 6.34 9.27 -25.94
N ARG A 649 5.66 8.19 -26.30
CA ARG A 649 4.21 8.04 -26.12
C ARG A 649 3.78 7.80 -24.68
N PHE A 650 4.66 7.18 -23.88
CA PHE A 650 4.31 6.81 -22.52
C PHE A 650 4.25 8.02 -21.60
N PHE A 651 5.31 8.80 -21.52
CA PHE A 651 5.39 9.96 -20.63
C PHE A 651 4.53 11.11 -21.12
N LYS A 652 3.75 11.71 -20.22
CA LYS A 652 2.95 12.89 -20.56
C LYS A 652 3.85 14.10 -20.84
N TYR A 653 4.89 14.26 -20.05
CA TYR A 653 5.90 15.31 -20.18
C TYR A 653 7.26 14.65 -20.31
N PHE A 654 8.10 15.25 -21.17
CA PHE A 654 9.44 14.79 -21.43
C PHE A 654 10.40 15.97 -21.46
N ASP A 655 10.64 16.53 -20.27
CA ASP A 655 11.41 17.76 -20.06
C ASP A 655 12.04 17.76 -18.65
N GLU A 656 12.62 18.88 -18.20
CA GLU A 656 13.25 19.09 -16.90
C GLU A 656 12.38 19.92 -15.93
N SER A 657 11.06 19.88 -16.08
CA SER A 657 10.12 20.72 -15.32
C SER A 657 9.18 19.92 -14.41
N ASN A 658 9.54 18.68 -14.07
CA ASN A 658 8.72 17.82 -13.23
C ASN A 658 8.60 18.38 -11.79
N CYS A 659 9.70 18.88 -11.22
CA CYS A 659 9.70 19.55 -9.91
C CYS A 659 8.85 20.83 -9.92
N TYR A 660 8.93 21.61 -10.96
CA TYR A 660 8.12 22.83 -11.12
C TYR A 660 6.62 22.50 -11.15
N ARG A 661 6.21 21.50 -11.95
CA ARG A 661 4.82 21.06 -12.02
C ARG A 661 4.35 20.47 -10.69
N THR A 662 5.22 19.72 -10.01
CA THR A 662 4.95 19.19 -8.66
C THR A 662 4.72 20.33 -7.67
N TYR A 663 5.62 21.32 -7.60
CA TYR A 663 5.49 22.49 -6.73
C TYR A 663 4.19 23.24 -6.97
N THR A 664 3.92 23.58 -8.23
CA THR A 664 2.73 24.32 -8.61
C THR A 664 1.45 23.55 -8.30
N GLY A 665 1.47 22.22 -8.57
CA GLY A 665 0.33 21.34 -8.28
C GLY A 665 0.04 21.20 -6.80
N ILE A 666 1.05 21.11 -5.96
CA ILE A 666 0.89 21.03 -4.51
C ILE A 666 0.42 22.37 -3.93
N LYS A 667 0.99 23.49 -4.41
CA LYS A 667 0.70 24.83 -3.91
C LYS A 667 -0.70 25.29 -4.25
N ASN A 668 -1.09 25.19 -5.53
CA ASN A 668 -2.32 25.79 -6.04
C ASN A 668 -3.52 24.83 -6.04
N GLY A 669 -3.32 23.57 -5.62
CA GLY A 669 -4.34 22.56 -5.77
C GLY A 669 -4.73 22.38 -7.24
N LYS A 670 -6.04 22.20 -7.54
CA LYS A 670 -6.53 21.85 -8.88
C LYS A 670 -6.99 23.00 -9.76
N ASN A 671 -6.74 24.22 -9.32
CA ASN A 671 -7.20 25.41 -10.03
C ASN A 671 -6.27 25.86 -11.15
N PHE A 672 -5.46 24.92 -11.72
CA PHE A 672 -4.60 25.26 -12.85
C PHE A 672 -4.63 24.20 -13.96
N TYR A 673 -4.46 24.64 -15.19
CA TYR A 673 -4.20 23.79 -16.35
C TYR A 673 -2.78 24.02 -16.84
N ILE A 674 -2.08 22.93 -17.16
CA ILE A 674 -0.80 23.01 -17.83
C ILE A 674 -1.07 22.93 -19.34
N ILE A 675 -0.95 24.03 -20.03
CA ILE A 675 -1.06 24.11 -21.48
C ILE A 675 0.33 24.42 -22.04
N ASN A 676 0.85 23.53 -22.91
CA ASN A 676 2.17 23.68 -23.56
C ASN A 676 3.35 23.92 -22.58
N GLY A 677 3.30 23.30 -21.37
CA GLY A 677 4.35 23.46 -20.37
C GLY A 677 4.24 24.71 -19.49
N TYR A 678 3.27 25.59 -19.74
CA TYR A 678 2.99 26.76 -18.92
C TYR A 678 1.79 26.50 -18.00
N VAL A 679 1.91 26.94 -16.75
CA VAL A 679 0.81 26.88 -15.78
C VAL A 679 -0.06 28.11 -15.99
N LEU A 680 -1.32 27.88 -16.34
CA LEU A 680 -2.34 28.93 -16.36
C LEU A 680 -3.15 28.83 -15.08
N GLU A 681 -3.01 29.80 -14.18
CA GLU A 681 -3.95 30.01 -13.08
C GLU A 681 -5.32 30.35 -13.64
N ILE A 682 -6.31 29.53 -13.31
CA ILE A 682 -7.69 29.88 -13.65
C ILE A 682 -8.20 30.82 -12.57
N ASN A 683 -8.11 32.08 -12.83
CA ASN A 683 -8.90 33.05 -12.10
C ASN A 683 -10.39 32.77 -12.42
N LEU A 684 -11.23 32.63 -11.40
CA LEU A 684 -12.68 32.38 -11.56
C LEU A 684 -13.31 33.36 -12.59
N TYR A 685 -12.79 34.58 -12.66
CA TYR A 685 -13.16 35.59 -13.67
C TYR A 685 -12.81 35.19 -15.11
N ALA A 686 -11.74 34.43 -15.33
CA ALA A 686 -11.38 33.97 -16.67
C ALA A 686 -12.31 32.84 -17.15
N ILE A 687 -12.77 31.96 -16.24
CA ILE A 687 -13.78 30.93 -16.57
C ILE A 687 -15.10 31.59 -16.91
N ILE A 688 -15.55 32.55 -16.13
CA ILE A 688 -16.79 33.31 -16.39
C ILE A 688 -16.66 34.03 -17.73
N PHE A 689 -15.54 34.68 -18.00
CA PHE A 689 -15.31 35.40 -19.25
C PHE A 689 -15.27 34.48 -20.48
N LEU A 690 -14.59 33.31 -20.38
CA LEU A 690 -14.57 32.30 -21.44
C LEU A 690 -15.93 31.65 -21.65
N THR A 691 -16.70 31.47 -20.58
CA THR A 691 -18.07 30.93 -20.67
C THR A 691 -19.01 31.95 -21.32
N ILE A 692 -18.87 33.22 -20.99
CA ILE A 692 -19.63 34.32 -21.62
C ILE A 692 -19.25 34.44 -23.11
N LEU A 693 -17.96 34.36 -23.46
CA LEU A 693 -17.53 34.37 -24.84
C LEU A 693 -18.05 33.16 -25.64
N LYS A 694 -18.12 31.99 -25.02
CA LYS A 694 -18.66 30.79 -25.66
C LYS A 694 -20.17 30.89 -25.85
N VAL A 695 -20.89 31.50 -24.91
CA VAL A 695 -22.32 31.78 -25.05
C VAL A 695 -22.57 32.85 -26.13
N ILE A 696 -21.77 33.91 -26.16
CA ILE A 696 -21.85 34.94 -27.23
C ILE A 696 -21.55 34.32 -28.60
N TYR A 697 -20.53 33.46 -28.70
CA TYR A 697 -20.20 32.77 -29.96
C TYR A 697 -21.31 31.84 -30.45
N LEU A 698 -22.03 31.18 -29.52
CA LEU A 698 -23.19 30.33 -29.84
C LEU A 698 -24.46 31.12 -30.19
N PHE A 699 -24.52 32.42 -29.85
CA PHE A 699 -25.64 33.30 -30.24
C PHE A 699 -25.39 34.04 -31.55
N TYR A 700 -24.13 34.10 -32.02
CA TYR A 700 -23.79 34.81 -33.27
C TYR A 700 -23.54 33.87 -34.48
N ASN A 701 -23.54 32.54 -34.24
CA ASN A 701 -23.56 31.52 -35.26
C ASN A 701 -24.82 30.64 -35.12
#